data_2959a5f814a39649c3a0baddcfdb9170
#
_entry.id   2959a5f814a39649c3a0baddcfdb9170
#
_cell.length_a   1.000
_cell.length_b   1.000
_cell.length_c   1.000
_cell.angle_alpha   90.00
_cell.angle_beta   90.00
_cell.angle_gamma   90.00
#
_symmetry.space_group_name_H-M   'P 1'
#
loop_
_entity.id
_entity.type
_entity.pdbx_description
1 polymer ?
#
loop_
_entity_poly.entity_id
_entity_poly.type
_entity_poly.pdbx_seq_one_letter_code
_entity_poly.pdbx_strand_id
1 'polypeptide(L)'
;MEIAKTYNPHQAEATWYKYWIDNKFFKSTPDSRTPYTIVIPPPNVTGVLHMGHMLNNTIQDVLIRRARMLGFNACWVPGTDHASIATEAKVVALLKEQGINKADLSREDFLKHAWGWKEKYGGIILEQLKKLGASCDWDRTSFTMDEGMSEAVIDTFIDLYNKGHIYRGVRMVNWDPQGLTAVSDEEVIHKESTGKLVYVKYMISGTEALEVPEFITVATTRPETIMGDTAVCVNPTDERYAHLKGKHAIVPIVNRVVPIIFDDYVDATFGTGALKVTPAHDINDFNLGQKHKLPTIDALTQEGKISEAAGAYIGMDRFACRKQIILDLTEQGLVEKIEEIKNKVGYSERTNAVIEPRLSMQWFLKMEDISKPALDAVVNGDVKLIPEKFINTYKHWMENVHDWCISRQLWWGQRIPAWYDGQGNTVAAKTKEEAIALLKTKNSNFEVEDLKQDEDVLDTWFSSWLWPMTVFDSKIVANGWDKANEDLKYYYPTNDLVTAPEILFFWVARMIIAGKEYTGFKPFNNVYLTGIVRDKQGRKMSKSLGNSPDPLDLISKYGADGVRVGMLLCSPAGNDLMFDESYCEQGRNFANKVWNAFRVINGFEVSMPEALEGRETIHQPQSSKAAITWFENKLSEQLEIINDHYSKHRMSDALMTTYKLVWDDFCAWYLEAIKPDFVDGKALPIDKATFDTTINFLESLLKIMHPWMPFITEEIWHLLKERGEKDCIIVTEWPTLSANLDKKQLAEFEVSKELVTMVRNVRAQKQLSPKEKLEVFEKSNTNRSYFDNVIIKLANLSAFNYTKEKIEGAFSFQIQTTEFYIPLSSNINVEEEKERLVKELEYNKGFLKSVSIKLSNEKFVANAKPEVLAIELKKESDALSKIASLEEQLMSLS
;
A
#
# COMPACT_ATOMS: atom_id res chain seq x y z
N MET A 1 -15.01 12.08 -38.77
CA MET A 1 -15.20 10.72 -38.25
C MET A 1 -16.36 10.77 -37.26
N GLU A 2 -17.33 9.86 -37.35
CA GLU A 2 -18.47 9.85 -36.40
C GLU A 2 -17.99 9.31 -35.07
N ILE A 3 -17.99 10.10 -34.01
CA ILE A 3 -17.52 9.71 -32.68
C ILE A 3 -18.65 8.94 -31.97
N ALA A 4 -18.30 7.77 -31.43
CA ALA A 4 -19.23 6.93 -30.71
C ALA A 4 -19.93 7.69 -29.57
N LYS A 5 -21.22 7.40 -29.35
CA LYS A 5 -22.03 8.07 -28.33
C LYS A 5 -21.53 7.80 -26.91
N THR A 6 -20.95 6.63 -26.68
CA THR A 6 -20.41 6.19 -25.40
C THR A 6 -18.99 5.69 -25.58
N TYR A 7 -18.14 5.92 -24.59
CA TYR A 7 -16.79 5.36 -24.57
C TYR A 7 -16.81 3.84 -24.43
N ASN A 8 -15.98 3.14 -25.20
CA ASN A 8 -15.80 1.70 -25.12
C ASN A 8 -14.40 1.37 -24.55
N PRO A 9 -14.28 1.13 -23.24
CA PRO A 9 -12.97 0.89 -22.64
C PRO A 9 -12.28 -0.36 -23.17
N HIS A 10 -13.00 -1.46 -23.44
CA HIS A 10 -12.40 -2.71 -23.88
C HIS A 10 -11.71 -2.61 -25.23
N GLN A 11 -12.31 -1.84 -26.16
CA GLN A 11 -11.71 -1.61 -27.46
C GLN A 11 -10.46 -0.73 -27.34
N ALA A 12 -10.54 0.35 -26.56
CA ALA A 12 -9.41 1.25 -26.32
C ALA A 12 -8.26 0.52 -25.64
N GLU A 13 -8.54 -0.26 -24.58
CA GLU A 13 -7.54 -1.08 -23.86
C GLU A 13 -6.81 -2.05 -24.77
N ALA A 14 -7.54 -2.80 -25.60
CA ALA A 14 -6.93 -3.75 -26.53
C ALA A 14 -6.08 -3.07 -27.60
N THR A 15 -6.57 -1.93 -28.15
CA THR A 15 -5.90 -1.18 -29.21
C THR A 15 -4.63 -0.53 -28.70
N TRP A 16 -4.74 0.26 -27.62
CA TRP A 16 -3.64 1.11 -27.16
C TRP A 16 -2.56 0.33 -26.44
N TYR A 17 -2.92 -0.71 -25.67
CA TYR A 17 -1.89 -1.53 -25.04
C TYR A 17 -1.02 -2.25 -26.06
N LYS A 18 -1.65 -2.81 -27.10
CA LYS A 18 -0.91 -3.40 -28.22
C LYS A 18 -0.03 -2.37 -28.95
N TYR A 19 -0.57 -1.17 -29.20
CA TYR A 19 0.17 -0.10 -29.83
C TYR A 19 1.42 0.29 -29.02
N TRP A 20 1.30 0.44 -27.72
CA TRP A 20 2.45 0.77 -26.85
C TRP A 20 3.53 -0.31 -26.85
N ILE A 21 3.14 -1.58 -26.82
CA ILE A 21 4.06 -2.72 -26.86
C ILE A 21 4.77 -2.81 -28.21
N ASP A 22 4.02 -2.76 -29.31
CA ASP A 22 4.57 -2.90 -30.67
C ASP A 22 5.60 -1.79 -30.98
N ASN A 23 5.35 -0.57 -30.50
CA ASN A 23 6.24 0.57 -30.64
C ASN A 23 7.32 0.69 -29.55
N LYS A 24 7.34 -0.23 -28.58
CA LYS A 24 8.34 -0.29 -27.50
C LYS A 24 8.43 0.99 -26.64
N PHE A 25 7.30 1.67 -26.42
CA PHE A 25 7.29 2.90 -25.62
C PHE A 25 7.65 2.71 -24.14
N PHE A 26 7.61 1.46 -23.65
CA PHE A 26 7.98 1.12 -22.28
C PHE A 26 9.45 0.72 -22.13
N LYS A 27 10.15 0.46 -23.24
CA LYS A 27 11.54 0.03 -23.24
C LYS A 27 12.46 1.13 -22.73
N SER A 28 13.42 0.76 -21.90
CA SER A 28 14.43 1.64 -21.35
C SER A 28 15.84 1.06 -21.61
N THR A 29 16.73 1.93 -22.08
CA THR A 29 18.16 1.64 -22.22
C THR A 29 18.94 2.84 -21.69
N PRO A 30 20.13 2.66 -21.06
CA PRO A 30 20.97 3.77 -20.63
C PRO A 30 21.21 4.79 -21.73
N ASP A 31 21.03 6.07 -21.40
CA ASP A 31 21.28 7.21 -22.28
C ASP A 31 21.72 8.45 -21.48
N SER A 32 21.73 9.63 -22.09
CA SER A 32 22.17 10.88 -21.42
C SER A 32 21.13 11.50 -20.50
N ARG A 33 19.88 11.00 -20.45
CA ARG A 33 18.82 11.50 -19.56
C ARG A 33 19.06 11.01 -18.16
N THR A 34 18.50 11.74 -17.17
CA THR A 34 18.46 11.26 -15.80
C THR A 34 17.55 10.04 -15.69
N PRO A 35 17.98 8.92 -15.09
CA PRO A 35 17.12 7.76 -14.90
C PRO A 35 16.05 8.02 -13.84
N TYR A 36 14.88 7.41 -14.05
CA TYR A 36 13.85 7.25 -13.03
C TYR A 36 13.44 5.78 -13.00
N THR A 37 13.82 5.11 -11.95
CA THR A 37 13.75 3.64 -11.89
C THR A 37 12.84 3.19 -10.76
N ILE A 38 11.97 2.24 -11.06
CA ILE A 38 11.21 1.44 -10.07
C ILE A 38 11.44 -0.04 -10.37
N VAL A 39 11.68 -0.84 -9.34
CA VAL A 39 11.60 -2.29 -9.42
C VAL A 39 10.31 -2.74 -8.75
N ILE A 40 9.55 -3.59 -9.44
CA ILE A 40 8.28 -4.10 -8.89
C ILE A 40 8.55 -4.92 -7.61
N PRO A 41 7.73 -4.83 -6.55
CA PRO A 41 7.66 -5.91 -5.59
C PRO A 41 7.18 -7.18 -6.32
N PRO A 42 8.06 -8.17 -6.56
CA PRO A 42 7.73 -9.27 -7.45
C PRO A 42 6.61 -10.12 -6.84
N PRO A 43 5.42 -10.23 -7.48
CA PRO A 43 4.33 -11.01 -6.93
C PRO A 43 4.69 -12.50 -6.85
N ASN A 44 4.28 -13.14 -5.76
CA ASN A 44 4.45 -14.57 -5.54
C ASN A 44 3.66 -15.39 -6.58
N VAL A 45 4.28 -16.39 -7.18
CA VAL A 45 3.62 -17.29 -8.17
C VAL A 45 2.62 -18.27 -7.52
N THR A 46 1.92 -17.83 -6.48
CA THR A 46 0.95 -18.64 -5.72
C THR A 46 -0.47 -18.58 -6.24
N GLY A 47 -0.73 -17.79 -7.27
CA GLY A 47 -2.04 -17.61 -7.89
C GLY A 47 -2.19 -16.27 -8.59
N VAL A 48 -3.44 -15.83 -8.82
CA VAL A 48 -3.77 -14.55 -9.47
C VAL A 48 -3.56 -13.36 -8.53
N LEU A 49 -3.42 -12.16 -9.04
CA LEU A 49 -3.31 -10.93 -8.26
C LEU A 49 -4.60 -10.63 -7.47
N HIS A 50 -4.51 -9.81 -6.44
CA HIS A 50 -5.62 -9.31 -5.64
C HIS A 50 -5.62 -7.77 -5.59
N MET A 51 -6.64 -7.15 -4.96
CA MET A 51 -6.81 -5.69 -4.96
C MET A 51 -5.62 -4.92 -4.39
N GLY A 52 -4.87 -5.49 -3.42
CA GLY A 52 -3.63 -4.87 -2.93
C GLY A 52 -2.54 -4.74 -4.01
N HIS A 53 -2.42 -5.72 -4.89
CA HIS A 53 -1.53 -5.63 -6.05
C HIS A 53 -2.01 -4.57 -7.05
N MET A 54 -3.34 -4.46 -7.27
CA MET A 54 -3.90 -3.42 -8.14
C MET A 54 -3.53 -2.03 -7.63
N LEU A 55 -3.70 -1.76 -6.33
CA LEU A 55 -3.31 -0.50 -5.72
C LEU A 55 -1.82 -0.21 -5.91
N ASN A 56 -0.97 -1.16 -5.50
CA ASN A 56 0.47 -1.02 -5.52
C ASN A 56 1.01 -0.74 -6.94
N ASN A 57 0.57 -1.53 -7.93
CA ASN A 57 1.05 -1.38 -9.30
C ASN A 57 0.46 -0.14 -9.99
N THR A 58 -0.74 0.28 -9.63
CA THR A 58 -1.30 1.55 -10.15
C THR A 58 -0.47 2.75 -9.69
N ILE A 59 -0.05 2.79 -8.41
CA ILE A 59 0.81 3.86 -7.90
C ILE A 59 2.15 3.89 -8.64
N GLN A 60 2.78 2.73 -8.84
CA GLN A 60 4.04 2.63 -9.59
C GLN A 60 3.89 3.14 -11.02
N ASP A 61 2.84 2.71 -11.72
CA ASP A 61 2.59 3.11 -13.10
C ASP A 61 2.34 4.61 -13.23
N VAL A 62 1.60 5.21 -12.27
CA VAL A 62 1.38 6.66 -12.22
C VAL A 62 2.71 7.42 -12.12
N LEU A 63 3.60 6.98 -11.23
CA LEU A 63 4.91 7.60 -11.05
C LEU A 63 5.78 7.46 -12.31
N ILE A 64 5.83 6.27 -12.89
CA ILE A 64 6.63 5.96 -14.10
C ILE A 64 6.12 6.72 -15.33
N ARG A 65 4.79 6.78 -15.56
CA ARG A 65 4.22 7.52 -16.68
C ARG A 65 4.53 9.00 -16.56
N ARG A 66 4.33 9.58 -15.37
CA ARG A 66 4.68 10.98 -15.13
C ARG A 66 6.17 11.25 -15.32
N ALA A 67 7.05 10.39 -14.78
CA ALA A 67 8.50 10.55 -14.95
C ALA A 67 8.90 10.55 -16.42
N ARG A 68 8.32 9.66 -17.23
CA ARG A 68 8.55 9.63 -18.67
C ARG A 68 8.14 10.94 -19.35
N MET A 69 6.98 11.50 -18.99
CA MET A 69 6.51 12.78 -19.49
C MET A 69 7.34 13.98 -18.98
N LEU A 70 8.02 13.85 -17.85
CA LEU A 70 8.98 14.83 -17.34
C LEU A 70 10.36 14.76 -18.02
N GLY A 71 10.54 13.86 -19.00
CA GLY A 71 11.78 13.72 -19.75
C GLY A 71 12.82 12.79 -19.13
N PHE A 72 12.50 12.11 -18.01
CA PHE A 72 13.39 11.10 -17.46
C PHE A 72 13.49 9.86 -18.37
N ASN A 73 14.61 9.15 -18.27
CA ASN A 73 14.70 7.78 -18.77
C ASN A 73 14.02 6.85 -17.76
N ALA A 74 12.72 6.61 -17.97
CA ALA A 74 11.88 5.90 -17.02
C ALA A 74 11.97 4.39 -17.23
N CYS A 75 12.45 3.66 -16.23
CA CYS A 75 12.60 2.21 -16.23
C CYS A 75 11.75 1.59 -15.11
N TRP A 76 10.77 0.76 -15.47
CA TRP A 76 10.00 -0.03 -14.52
C TRP A 76 10.22 -1.52 -14.79
N VAL A 77 10.98 -2.17 -13.90
CA VAL A 77 11.36 -3.59 -14.06
C VAL A 77 10.27 -4.48 -13.49
N PRO A 78 9.60 -5.32 -14.31
CA PRO A 78 8.63 -6.30 -13.85
C PRO A 78 9.30 -7.60 -13.43
N GLY A 79 8.58 -8.43 -12.66
CA GLY A 79 9.01 -9.78 -12.36
C GLY A 79 8.09 -10.51 -11.41
N THR A 80 8.48 -11.73 -11.03
CA THR A 80 7.74 -12.60 -10.12
C THR A 80 8.67 -13.28 -9.12
N ASP A 81 8.13 -13.63 -7.95
CA ASP A 81 8.86 -14.33 -6.89
C ASP A 81 8.43 -15.80 -6.80
N HIS A 82 9.42 -16.68 -6.61
CA HIS A 82 9.20 -18.12 -6.47
C HIS A 82 8.48 -18.50 -5.17
N ALA A 83 8.60 -17.69 -4.12
CA ALA A 83 7.87 -17.83 -2.84
C ALA A 83 7.91 -19.25 -2.26
N SER A 84 9.10 -19.74 -1.89
CA SER A 84 9.43 -21.12 -1.53
C SER A 84 8.29 -21.90 -0.82
N ILE A 85 7.99 -21.55 0.43
CA ILE A 85 6.99 -22.26 1.25
C ILE A 85 5.59 -22.17 0.62
N ALA A 86 5.22 -20.97 0.19
CA ALA A 86 3.84 -20.72 -0.27
C ALA A 86 3.55 -21.43 -1.59
N THR A 87 4.50 -21.46 -2.51
CA THR A 87 4.37 -22.16 -3.80
C THR A 87 4.46 -23.67 -3.62
N GLU A 88 5.40 -24.17 -2.81
CA GLU A 88 5.51 -25.60 -2.52
C GLU A 88 4.21 -26.13 -1.90
N ALA A 89 3.61 -25.44 -0.95
CA ALA A 89 2.34 -25.81 -0.35
C ALA A 89 1.20 -25.91 -1.40
N LYS A 90 1.17 -25.01 -2.38
CA LYS A 90 0.19 -25.05 -3.48
C LYS A 90 0.42 -26.23 -4.42
N VAL A 91 1.68 -26.52 -4.75
CA VAL A 91 2.05 -27.67 -5.60
C VAL A 91 1.71 -28.97 -4.88
N VAL A 92 2.02 -29.10 -3.60
CA VAL A 92 1.67 -30.28 -2.78
C VAL A 92 0.16 -30.47 -2.72
N ALA A 93 -0.61 -29.39 -2.55
CA ALA A 93 -2.08 -29.50 -2.55
C ALA A 93 -2.61 -29.97 -3.91
N LEU A 94 -2.09 -29.44 -5.02
CA LEU A 94 -2.46 -29.88 -6.38
C LEU A 94 -2.12 -31.36 -6.62
N LEU A 95 -0.94 -31.80 -6.21
CA LEU A 95 -0.51 -33.20 -6.32
C LEU A 95 -1.44 -34.12 -5.53
N LYS A 96 -1.83 -33.73 -4.32
CA LYS A 96 -2.75 -34.48 -3.48
C LYS A 96 -4.14 -34.61 -4.12
N GLU A 97 -4.64 -33.56 -4.77
CA GLU A 97 -5.89 -33.62 -5.56
C GLU A 97 -5.79 -34.62 -6.72
N GLN A 98 -4.59 -34.81 -7.28
CA GLN A 98 -4.28 -35.79 -8.33
C GLN A 98 -3.99 -37.20 -7.78
N GLY A 99 -4.05 -37.39 -6.47
CA GLY A 99 -3.73 -38.67 -5.82
C GLY A 99 -2.24 -38.98 -5.70
N ILE A 100 -1.36 -37.97 -5.86
CA ILE A 100 0.11 -38.10 -5.77
C ILE A 100 0.55 -37.57 -4.42
N ASN A 101 1.33 -38.36 -3.67
CA ASN A 101 1.96 -37.92 -2.42
C ASN A 101 3.38 -37.42 -2.71
N LYS A 102 3.76 -36.24 -2.18
CA LYS A 102 5.12 -35.71 -2.32
C LYS A 102 6.17 -36.70 -1.82
N ALA A 103 5.90 -37.47 -0.77
CA ALA A 103 6.82 -38.43 -0.20
C ALA A 103 7.20 -39.59 -1.16
N ASP A 104 6.39 -39.81 -2.20
CA ASP A 104 6.59 -40.86 -3.20
C ASP A 104 7.38 -40.36 -4.42
N LEU A 105 7.73 -39.06 -4.46
CA LEU A 105 8.46 -38.43 -5.55
C LEU A 105 9.95 -38.26 -5.22
N SER A 106 10.78 -38.27 -6.26
CA SER A 106 12.12 -37.69 -6.18
C SER A 106 12.05 -36.17 -6.14
N ARG A 107 13.12 -35.52 -5.65
CA ARG A 107 13.23 -34.05 -5.70
C ARG A 107 13.08 -33.52 -7.13
N GLU A 108 13.72 -34.17 -8.07
CA GLU A 108 13.71 -33.80 -9.50
C GLU A 108 12.30 -33.89 -10.07
N ASP A 109 11.52 -34.91 -9.75
CA ASP A 109 10.16 -35.08 -10.23
C ASP A 109 9.22 -34.04 -9.59
N PHE A 110 9.37 -33.77 -8.32
CA PHE A 110 8.62 -32.71 -7.66
C PHE A 110 8.92 -31.33 -8.31
N LEU A 111 10.20 -31.03 -8.56
CA LEU A 111 10.58 -29.77 -9.21
C LEU A 111 9.96 -29.59 -10.60
N LYS A 112 9.77 -30.66 -11.38
CA LYS A 112 9.04 -30.59 -12.67
C LYS A 112 7.61 -30.07 -12.48
N HIS A 113 6.91 -30.54 -11.45
CA HIS A 113 5.57 -30.05 -11.11
C HIS A 113 5.59 -28.59 -10.64
N ALA A 114 6.59 -28.20 -9.85
CA ALA A 114 6.73 -26.83 -9.36
C ALA A 114 7.05 -25.84 -10.50
N TRP A 115 7.91 -26.21 -11.43
CA TRP A 115 8.15 -25.41 -12.63
C TRP A 115 6.91 -25.29 -13.53
N GLY A 116 6.14 -26.37 -13.72
CA GLY A 116 4.87 -26.32 -14.45
C GLY A 116 3.86 -25.38 -13.78
N TRP A 117 3.81 -25.38 -12.46
CA TRP A 117 3.01 -24.43 -11.68
C TRP A 117 3.45 -22.98 -11.94
N LYS A 118 4.76 -22.69 -11.86
CA LYS A 118 5.33 -21.36 -12.12
C LYS A 118 5.01 -20.86 -13.53
N GLU A 119 5.18 -21.71 -14.55
CA GLU A 119 4.85 -21.33 -15.93
C GLU A 119 3.40 -20.86 -16.06
N LYS A 120 2.47 -21.62 -15.46
CA LYS A 120 1.05 -21.31 -15.52
C LYS A 120 0.72 -20.00 -14.81
N TYR A 121 1.07 -19.88 -13.53
CA TYR A 121 0.63 -18.75 -12.70
C TYR A 121 1.49 -17.50 -12.87
N GLY A 122 2.76 -17.62 -13.16
CA GLY A 122 3.61 -16.50 -13.52
C GLY A 122 3.11 -15.79 -14.78
N GLY A 123 2.72 -16.54 -15.82
CA GLY A 123 2.10 -15.98 -17.02
C GLY A 123 0.80 -15.22 -16.74
N ILE A 124 -0.10 -15.79 -15.92
CA ILE A 124 -1.36 -15.13 -15.53
C ILE A 124 -1.11 -13.81 -14.82
N ILE A 125 -0.15 -13.76 -13.88
CA ILE A 125 0.20 -12.54 -13.14
C ILE A 125 0.62 -11.42 -14.09
N LEU A 126 1.52 -11.72 -15.04
CA LEU A 126 2.02 -10.73 -15.99
C LEU A 126 0.90 -10.23 -16.92
N GLU A 127 0.01 -11.12 -17.37
CA GLU A 127 -1.16 -10.73 -18.17
C GLU A 127 -2.15 -9.86 -17.37
N GLN A 128 -2.36 -10.12 -16.09
CA GLN A 128 -3.19 -9.26 -15.24
C GLN A 128 -2.60 -7.84 -15.11
N LEU A 129 -1.27 -7.72 -15.00
CA LEU A 129 -0.59 -6.42 -14.99
C LEU A 129 -0.76 -5.69 -16.32
N LYS A 130 -0.65 -6.40 -17.45
CA LYS A 130 -0.90 -5.82 -18.78
C LYS A 130 -2.33 -5.33 -18.91
N LYS A 131 -3.31 -6.10 -18.42
CA LYS A 131 -4.73 -5.70 -18.42
C LYS A 131 -5.01 -4.46 -17.56
N LEU A 132 -4.26 -4.27 -16.47
CA LEU A 132 -4.32 -3.05 -15.67
C LEU A 132 -3.73 -1.83 -16.40
N GLY A 133 -2.97 -2.03 -17.48
CA GLY A 133 -2.30 -0.99 -18.23
C GLY A 133 -0.89 -0.68 -17.72
N ALA A 134 -0.24 -1.59 -16.99
CA ALA A 134 1.10 -1.36 -16.46
C ALA A 134 2.13 -1.13 -17.57
N SER A 135 2.89 -0.02 -17.47
CA SER A 135 3.87 0.40 -18.48
C SER A 135 5.29 -0.09 -18.14
N CYS A 136 5.39 -1.37 -17.76
CA CYS A 136 6.65 -2.04 -17.46
C CYS A 136 7.51 -2.23 -18.72
N ASP A 137 8.82 -2.18 -18.53
CA ASP A 137 9.78 -2.68 -19.53
C ASP A 137 9.78 -4.21 -19.55
N TRP A 138 8.89 -4.80 -20.35
CA TRP A 138 8.65 -6.23 -20.39
C TRP A 138 9.87 -7.04 -20.90
N ASP A 139 10.79 -6.41 -21.61
CA ASP A 139 12.05 -7.04 -22.04
C ASP A 139 12.96 -7.34 -20.83
N ARG A 140 12.75 -6.69 -19.69
CA ARG A 140 13.48 -6.87 -18.41
C ARG A 140 12.75 -7.77 -17.41
N THR A 141 11.72 -8.49 -17.85
CA THR A 141 10.97 -9.39 -16.95
C THR A 141 11.90 -10.40 -16.30
N SER A 142 11.93 -10.45 -14.97
CA SER A 142 12.83 -11.30 -14.20
C SER A 142 12.04 -12.19 -13.22
N PHE A 143 12.62 -13.34 -12.90
CA PHE A 143 12.09 -14.28 -11.92
C PHE A 143 13.16 -14.59 -10.87
N THR A 144 12.82 -14.62 -9.60
CA THR A 144 13.79 -14.80 -8.51
C THR A 144 14.57 -16.12 -8.54
N MET A 145 14.17 -17.09 -9.39
CA MET A 145 14.91 -18.33 -9.64
C MET A 145 15.43 -18.43 -11.09
N ASP A 146 15.53 -17.32 -11.85
CA ASP A 146 16.27 -17.32 -13.09
C ASP A 146 17.74 -17.69 -12.82
N GLU A 147 18.43 -18.23 -13.83
CA GLU A 147 19.80 -18.73 -13.70
C GLU A 147 20.75 -17.68 -13.08
N GLY A 148 20.77 -16.46 -13.64
CA GLY A 148 21.63 -15.40 -13.13
C GLY A 148 21.27 -14.96 -11.71
N MET A 149 19.95 -14.90 -11.40
CA MET A 149 19.48 -14.58 -10.03
C MET A 149 19.90 -15.68 -9.03
N SER A 150 19.71 -16.95 -9.40
CA SER A 150 20.12 -18.07 -8.56
C SER A 150 21.63 -18.11 -8.34
N GLU A 151 22.41 -17.80 -9.38
CA GLU A 151 23.87 -17.71 -9.24
C GLU A 151 24.28 -16.59 -8.25
N ALA A 152 23.66 -15.41 -8.35
CA ALA A 152 23.93 -14.32 -7.40
C ALA A 152 23.58 -14.69 -5.95
N VAL A 153 22.48 -15.41 -5.75
CA VAL A 153 22.06 -15.92 -4.41
C VAL A 153 23.09 -16.91 -3.85
N ILE A 154 23.59 -17.82 -4.68
CA ILE A 154 24.63 -18.79 -4.31
C ILE A 154 25.93 -18.07 -3.97
N ASP A 155 26.34 -17.09 -4.81
CA ASP A 155 27.54 -16.28 -4.55
C ASP A 155 27.42 -15.50 -3.22
N THR A 156 26.23 -14.96 -2.93
CA THR A 156 25.93 -14.26 -1.67
C THR A 156 26.13 -15.19 -0.47
N PHE A 157 25.59 -16.42 -0.54
CA PHE A 157 25.76 -17.38 0.55
C PHE A 157 27.24 -17.69 0.77
N ILE A 158 27.98 -17.99 -0.30
CA ILE A 158 29.41 -18.35 -0.21
C ILE A 158 30.23 -17.17 0.32
N ASP A 159 29.98 -15.96 -0.14
CA ASP A 159 30.68 -14.74 0.31
C ASP A 159 30.45 -14.50 1.82
N LEU A 160 29.19 -14.49 2.24
CA LEU A 160 28.83 -14.25 3.65
C LEU A 160 29.31 -15.40 4.57
N TYR A 161 29.33 -16.64 4.07
CA TYR A 161 29.91 -17.78 4.80
C TYR A 161 31.42 -17.60 4.99
N ASN A 162 32.15 -17.22 3.96
CA ASN A 162 33.57 -17.00 4.01
C ASN A 162 33.94 -15.79 4.90
N LYS A 163 33.10 -14.77 4.96
CA LYS A 163 33.22 -13.63 5.89
C LYS A 163 32.85 -14.01 7.35
N GLY A 164 32.31 -15.19 7.60
CA GLY A 164 31.90 -15.63 8.91
C GLY A 164 30.57 -15.04 9.40
N HIS A 165 29.80 -14.41 8.51
CA HIS A 165 28.45 -13.93 8.81
C HIS A 165 27.40 -15.05 8.75
N ILE A 166 27.58 -16.04 7.87
CA ILE A 166 26.72 -17.24 7.86
C ILE A 166 27.36 -18.34 8.68
N TYR A 167 26.57 -18.98 9.51
CA TYR A 167 26.98 -20.13 10.32
C TYR A 167 25.85 -21.17 10.42
N ARG A 168 26.22 -22.41 10.74
CA ARG A 168 25.30 -23.51 11.04
C ARG A 168 25.30 -23.79 12.52
N GLY A 169 24.11 -23.91 13.14
CA GLY A 169 24.03 -24.17 14.56
C GLY A 169 22.66 -24.64 15.02
N VAL A 170 22.64 -25.27 16.22
CA VAL A 170 21.38 -25.63 16.88
C VAL A 170 20.87 -24.42 17.63
N ARG A 171 19.67 -23.97 17.24
CA ARG A 171 18.95 -22.90 17.94
C ARG A 171 17.47 -23.23 18.06
N MET A 172 16.81 -22.55 18.98
CA MET A 172 15.36 -22.55 19.04
C MET A 172 14.81 -21.79 17.83
N VAL A 173 13.97 -22.45 17.03
CA VAL A 173 13.31 -21.86 15.86
C VAL A 173 11.81 -22.05 15.98
N ASN A 174 11.06 -21.22 15.27
CA ASN A 174 9.64 -21.44 15.05
C ASN A 174 9.49 -22.55 14.01
N TRP A 175 8.89 -23.65 14.41
CA TRP A 175 8.69 -24.82 13.56
C TRP A 175 7.23 -24.95 13.15
N ASP A 176 6.98 -25.07 11.84
CA ASP A 176 5.67 -25.38 11.31
C ASP A 176 5.51 -26.91 11.17
N PRO A 177 4.75 -27.58 12.04
CA PRO A 177 4.63 -29.05 12.02
C PRO A 177 3.77 -29.58 10.88
N GLN A 178 3.03 -28.75 10.17
CA GLN A 178 2.28 -29.11 8.97
C GLN A 178 3.12 -28.88 7.71
N GLY A 179 3.87 -27.79 7.64
CA GLY A 179 4.80 -27.49 6.58
C GLY A 179 6.13 -28.25 6.69
N LEU A 180 6.43 -28.84 7.86
CA LEU A 180 7.67 -29.54 8.19
C LEU A 180 8.92 -28.70 7.92
N THR A 181 8.85 -27.41 8.28
CA THR A 181 9.93 -26.45 8.03
C THR A 181 10.00 -25.38 9.10
N ALA A 182 11.20 -24.83 9.28
CA ALA A 182 11.38 -23.62 10.08
C ALA A 182 10.73 -22.42 9.37
N VAL A 183 10.19 -21.49 10.14
CA VAL A 183 9.65 -20.19 9.68
C VAL A 183 10.28 -19.05 10.47
N SER A 184 10.37 -17.88 9.86
CA SER A 184 10.89 -16.69 10.52
C SER A 184 9.94 -16.15 11.59
N ASP A 185 10.43 -15.37 12.55
CA ASP A 185 9.61 -14.77 13.61
C ASP A 185 8.47 -13.91 13.02
N GLU A 186 8.75 -13.19 11.94
CA GLU A 186 7.79 -12.35 11.26
C GLU A 186 6.69 -13.14 10.52
N GLU A 187 6.91 -14.43 10.19
CA GLU A 187 5.92 -15.33 9.57
C GLU A 187 4.97 -15.97 10.60
N VAL A 188 5.13 -15.63 11.89
CA VAL A 188 4.28 -16.11 12.97
C VAL A 188 3.18 -15.12 13.28
N ILE A 189 1.93 -15.48 12.99
CA ILE A 189 0.77 -14.65 13.28
C ILE A 189 0.23 -15.00 14.68
N HIS A 190 0.31 -14.06 15.60
CA HIS A 190 -0.22 -14.23 16.94
C HIS A 190 -1.74 -13.97 16.98
N LYS A 191 -2.52 -14.98 17.37
CA LYS A 191 -3.97 -14.87 17.55
C LYS A 191 -4.32 -15.05 19.02
N GLU A 192 -5.25 -14.24 19.50
CA GLU A 192 -5.81 -14.43 20.82
C GLU A 192 -6.69 -15.67 20.83
N SER A 193 -6.45 -16.59 21.77
CA SER A 193 -7.21 -17.81 21.93
C SER A 193 -7.49 -18.09 23.41
N THR A 194 -8.63 -18.72 23.69
CA THR A 194 -8.95 -19.17 25.03
C THR A 194 -8.32 -20.54 25.26
N GLY A 195 -7.42 -20.62 26.21
CA GLY A 195 -6.74 -21.84 26.64
C GLY A 195 -7.06 -22.21 28.10
N LYS A 196 -6.46 -23.32 28.57
CA LYS A 196 -6.56 -23.74 29.96
C LYS A 196 -5.20 -23.58 30.62
N LEU A 197 -5.16 -22.94 31.77
CA LEU A 197 -4.02 -22.91 32.66
C LEU A 197 -4.24 -24.04 33.70
N VAL A 198 -3.39 -25.06 33.67
CA VAL A 198 -3.51 -26.25 34.51
C VAL A 198 -2.46 -26.18 35.62
N TYR A 199 -2.92 -26.24 36.84
CA TYR A 199 -2.07 -26.24 38.04
C TYR A 199 -1.76 -27.68 38.42
N VAL A 200 -0.48 -28.09 38.31
CA VAL A 200 -0.04 -29.47 38.45
C VAL A 200 0.95 -29.60 39.63
N LYS A 201 0.69 -30.55 40.48
CA LYS A 201 1.55 -30.88 41.64
C LYS A 201 2.72 -31.77 41.22
N TYR A 202 3.93 -31.34 41.49
CA TYR A 202 5.16 -32.11 41.38
C TYR A 202 5.59 -32.52 42.75
N MET A 203 5.59 -33.84 43.04
CA MET A 203 5.96 -34.35 44.33
C MET A 203 7.45 -34.12 44.61
N ILE A 204 7.82 -33.81 45.85
CA ILE A 204 9.23 -33.66 46.25
C ILE A 204 9.82 -35.02 46.49
N SER A 205 10.91 -35.33 45.81
CA SER A 205 11.58 -36.63 45.90
C SER A 205 12.09 -36.90 47.31
N GLY A 206 11.82 -38.10 47.82
CA GLY A 206 12.18 -38.54 49.17
C GLY A 206 11.13 -38.21 50.23
N THR A 207 9.97 -37.66 49.85
CA THR A 207 8.84 -37.38 50.76
C THR A 207 7.63 -38.28 50.54
N GLU A 208 7.73 -39.23 49.60
CA GLU A 208 6.60 -40.09 49.16
C GLU A 208 6.05 -41.01 50.27
N ALA A 209 6.87 -41.36 51.24
CA ALA A 209 6.50 -42.21 52.38
C ALA A 209 5.98 -41.42 53.59
N LEU A 210 5.92 -40.11 53.53
CA LEU A 210 5.38 -39.28 54.61
C LEU A 210 3.85 -39.37 54.66
N GLU A 211 3.26 -39.20 55.85
CA GLU A 211 1.79 -39.12 56.00
C GLU A 211 1.18 -38.05 55.07
N VAL A 212 1.89 -36.93 54.85
CA VAL A 212 1.56 -35.88 53.91
C VAL A 212 2.78 -35.63 53.05
N PRO A 213 2.83 -36.15 51.80
CA PRO A 213 3.91 -35.89 50.87
C PRO A 213 4.02 -34.43 50.53
N GLU A 214 5.25 -33.89 50.44
CA GLU A 214 5.53 -32.53 50.04
C GLU A 214 5.44 -32.39 48.51
N PHE A 215 4.89 -31.29 48.00
CA PHE A 215 4.81 -31.00 46.56
C PHE A 215 5.05 -29.54 46.27
N ILE A 216 5.40 -29.24 45.00
CA ILE A 216 5.45 -27.89 44.42
C ILE A 216 4.45 -27.83 43.26
N THR A 217 3.60 -26.82 43.24
CA THR A 217 2.61 -26.65 42.17
C THR A 217 3.14 -25.75 41.09
N VAL A 218 3.13 -26.19 39.82
CA VAL A 218 3.45 -25.44 38.65
C VAL A 218 2.19 -25.17 37.85
N ALA A 219 2.11 -24.03 37.16
CA ALA A 219 0.99 -23.66 36.28
C ALA A 219 1.46 -23.71 34.82
N THR A 220 0.76 -24.46 33.97
CA THR A 220 1.11 -24.55 32.54
C THR A 220 -0.09 -24.51 31.61
N THR A 221 0.11 -23.87 30.46
CA THR A 221 -0.85 -23.89 29.33
C THR A 221 -0.56 -25.05 28.36
N ARG A 222 0.60 -25.75 28.57
CA ARG A 222 1.10 -26.79 27.67
C ARG A 222 1.42 -28.09 28.45
N PRO A 223 0.41 -28.73 29.07
CA PRO A 223 0.66 -29.96 29.84
C PRO A 223 1.24 -31.10 29.00
N GLU A 224 1.04 -31.11 27.68
CA GLU A 224 1.65 -32.11 26.78
C GLU A 224 3.17 -32.06 26.72
N THR A 225 3.81 -30.97 27.18
CA THR A 225 5.27 -30.87 27.23
C THR A 225 5.89 -31.25 28.57
N ILE A 226 5.08 -31.60 29.60
CA ILE A 226 5.54 -31.97 30.94
C ILE A 226 6.57 -33.11 30.88
N MET A 227 6.37 -34.05 29.96
CA MET A 227 7.27 -35.19 29.78
C MET A 227 8.69 -34.80 29.37
N GLY A 228 8.86 -33.57 28.84
CA GLY A 228 10.16 -32.99 28.51
C GLY A 228 10.81 -32.15 29.62
N ASP A 229 10.17 -32.03 30.80
CA ASP A 229 10.68 -31.20 31.89
C ASP A 229 11.99 -31.73 32.47
N THR A 230 12.93 -30.82 32.70
CA THR A 230 14.26 -31.16 33.22
C THR A 230 14.63 -30.40 34.49
N ALA A 231 13.80 -29.45 34.92
CA ALA A 231 13.87 -28.78 36.22
C ALA A 231 12.54 -28.15 36.61
N VAL A 232 12.39 -27.77 37.87
CA VAL A 232 11.44 -26.78 38.34
C VAL A 232 12.25 -25.57 38.81
N CYS A 233 11.89 -24.38 38.36
CA CYS A 233 12.59 -23.13 38.69
C CYS A 233 11.73 -22.25 39.60
N VAL A 234 12.35 -21.64 40.61
CA VAL A 234 11.73 -20.70 41.55
C VAL A 234 12.60 -19.48 41.75
N ASN A 235 12.01 -18.36 42.17
CA ASN A 235 12.78 -17.16 42.42
C ASN A 235 13.57 -17.30 43.74
N PRO A 236 14.87 -16.96 43.79
CA PRO A 236 15.70 -17.06 45.00
C PRO A 236 15.22 -16.19 46.17
N THR A 237 14.44 -15.16 45.94
CA THR A 237 13.87 -14.28 46.96
C THR A 237 12.49 -14.72 47.43
N ASP A 238 11.91 -15.79 46.88
CA ASP A 238 10.60 -16.29 47.25
C ASP A 238 10.72 -17.22 48.50
N GLU A 239 10.34 -16.67 49.65
CA GLU A 239 10.41 -17.38 50.93
C GLU A 239 9.56 -18.65 50.94
N ARG A 240 8.51 -18.75 50.15
CA ARG A 240 7.64 -19.93 50.07
C ARG A 240 8.41 -21.20 49.71
N TYR A 241 9.45 -21.04 48.89
CA TYR A 241 10.24 -22.15 48.30
C TYR A 241 11.67 -22.20 48.80
N ALA A 242 12.09 -21.32 49.72
CA ALA A 242 13.47 -21.30 50.23
C ALA A 242 13.92 -22.66 50.85
N HIS A 243 12.99 -23.37 51.47
CA HIS A 243 13.22 -24.71 52.09
C HIS A 243 13.44 -25.86 51.06
N LEU A 244 13.16 -25.59 49.77
CA LEU A 244 13.37 -26.58 48.69
C LEU A 244 14.76 -26.50 48.06
N LYS A 245 15.64 -25.64 48.56
CA LYS A 245 17.00 -25.50 48.04
C LYS A 245 17.79 -26.81 48.16
N GLY A 246 18.26 -27.33 47.02
CA GLY A 246 18.99 -28.59 46.93
C GLY A 246 18.10 -29.83 46.88
N LYS A 247 16.76 -29.65 46.90
CA LYS A 247 15.81 -30.77 46.73
C LYS A 247 15.52 -31.01 45.24
N HIS A 248 14.80 -32.09 44.97
CA HIS A 248 14.41 -32.54 43.65
C HIS A 248 12.88 -32.70 43.60
N ALA A 249 12.28 -32.45 42.46
CA ALA A 249 10.89 -32.71 42.17
C ALA A 249 10.74 -33.95 41.25
N ILE A 250 9.60 -34.60 41.31
CA ILE A 250 9.25 -35.73 40.45
C ILE A 250 8.31 -35.23 39.35
N VAL A 251 8.74 -35.34 38.11
CA VAL A 251 7.91 -35.01 36.94
C VAL A 251 6.76 -36.04 36.86
N PRO A 252 5.52 -35.57 36.87
CA PRO A 252 4.36 -36.46 36.76
C PRO A 252 4.37 -37.28 35.47
N ILE A 253 3.62 -38.37 35.44
CA ILE A 253 3.47 -39.33 34.32
C ILE A 253 4.75 -40.15 34.07
N VAL A 254 5.91 -39.51 33.93
CA VAL A 254 7.18 -40.19 33.61
C VAL A 254 8.05 -40.50 34.83
N ASN A 255 7.65 -40.05 36.00
CA ASN A 255 8.33 -40.28 37.29
C ASN A 255 9.85 -39.94 37.29
N ARG A 256 10.24 -38.96 36.48
CA ARG A 256 11.61 -38.47 36.38
C ARG A 256 11.92 -37.51 37.51
N VAL A 257 13.01 -37.75 38.19
CA VAL A 257 13.55 -36.90 39.25
C VAL A 257 14.35 -35.77 38.62
N VAL A 258 13.99 -34.50 38.88
CA VAL A 258 14.61 -33.30 38.31
C VAL A 258 14.99 -32.35 39.44
N PRO A 259 16.04 -31.51 39.29
CA PRO A 259 16.45 -30.57 40.32
C PRO A 259 15.45 -29.42 40.43
N ILE A 260 15.32 -28.84 41.62
CA ILE A 260 14.69 -27.54 41.85
C ILE A 260 15.79 -26.48 41.80
N ILE A 261 15.76 -25.62 40.76
CA ILE A 261 16.76 -24.58 40.53
C ILE A 261 16.20 -23.20 40.96
N PHE A 262 17.12 -22.29 41.25
CA PHE A 262 16.79 -20.96 41.71
C PHE A 262 17.32 -19.93 40.70
N ASP A 263 16.42 -19.09 40.16
CA ASP A 263 16.78 -18.10 39.16
C ASP A 263 15.86 -16.84 39.22
N ASP A 264 16.46 -15.67 39.12
CA ASP A 264 15.76 -14.37 39.16
C ASP A 264 14.81 -14.17 37.97
N TYR A 265 14.88 -15.03 36.96
CA TYR A 265 13.98 -15.01 35.82
C TYR A 265 12.50 -15.27 36.23
N VAL A 266 12.26 -16.03 37.27
CA VAL A 266 10.90 -16.38 37.73
C VAL A 266 10.28 -15.23 38.49
N ASP A 267 9.13 -14.75 38.04
CA ASP A 267 8.30 -13.78 38.77
C ASP A 267 7.55 -14.49 39.92
N ALA A 268 7.96 -14.21 41.17
CA ALA A 268 7.35 -14.78 42.37
C ALA A 268 5.86 -14.42 42.54
N THR A 269 5.37 -13.38 41.85
CA THR A 269 3.99 -12.89 41.90
C THR A 269 3.08 -13.49 40.85
N PHE A 270 3.65 -14.08 39.80
CA PHE A 270 2.89 -14.67 38.69
C PHE A 270 2.57 -16.15 38.92
N GLY A 271 1.30 -16.52 38.78
CA GLY A 271 0.83 -17.90 38.94
C GLY A 271 1.12 -18.45 40.31
N THR A 272 1.93 -19.54 40.36
CA THR A 272 2.38 -20.18 41.62
C THR A 272 3.72 -19.64 42.09
N GLY A 273 4.44 -18.85 41.29
CA GLY A 273 5.85 -18.51 41.52
C GLY A 273 6.82 -19.65 41.26
N ALA A 274 6.34 -20.78 40.73
CA ALA A 274 7.16 -21.93 40.31
C ALA A 274 6.95 -22.21 38.82
N LEU A 275 8.05 -22.33 38.09
CA LEU A 275 8.08 -22.56 36.65
C LEU A 275 8.61 -23.96 36.34
N LYS A 276 7.87 -24.75 35.57
CA LYS A 276 8.45 -25.93 34.94
C LYS A 276 9.42 -25.56 33.86
N VAL A 277 10.53 -26.22 33.72
CA VAL A 277 11.55 -25.89 32.71
C VAL A 277 11.66 -27.02 31.68
N THR A 278 11.26 -26.65 30.41
CA THR A 278 11.26 -27.58 29.26
C THR A 278 12.15 -27.05 28.15
N PRO A 279 13.45 -27.18 28.19
CA PRO A 279 14.40 -26.51 27.29
C PRO A 279 14.20 -26.79 25.81
N ALA A 280 13.53 -27.89 25.44
CA ALA A 280 13.25 -28.22 24.03
C ALA A 280 12.05 -27.47 23.43
N HIS A 281 11.16 -26.86 24.23
CA HIS A 281 9.83 -26.41 23.78
C HIS A 281 9.49 -24.99 24.19
N ASP A 282 10.41 -24.24 24.79
CA ASP A 282 10.28 -22.83 25.12
C ASP A 282 11.64 -22.15 25.08
N ILE A 283 11.71 -20.93 24.47
CA ILE A 283 12.97 -20.19 24.31
C ILE A 283 13.57 -19.74 25.66
N ASN A 284 12.73 -19.37 26.60
CA ASN A 284 13.17 -18.90 27.92
C ASN A 284 13.64 -20.10 28.77
N ASP A 285 12.91 -21.22 28.67
CA ASP A 285 13.32 -22.48 29.29
C ASP A 285 14.63 -22.99 28.69
N PHE A 286 14.86 -22.80 27.39
CA PHE A 286 16.14 -23.14 26.76
C PHE A 286 17.28 -22.28 27.33
N ASN A 287 17.09 -20.98 27.47
CA ASN A 287 18.09 -20.10 28.06
C ASN A 287 18.41 -20.47 29.52
N LEU A 288 17.38 -20.79 30.34
CA LEU A 288 17.54 -21.33 31.68
C LEU A 288 18.30 -22.66 31.67
N GLY A 289 17.96 -23.54 30.72
CA GLY A 289 18.63 -24.80 30.51
C GLY A 289 20.12 -24.65 30.23
N GLN A 290 20.49 -23.72 29.36
CA GLN A 290 21.90 -23.39 29.08
C GLN A 290 22.61 -22.84 30.32
N LYS A 291 22.01 -21.87 31.02
CA LYS A 291 22.57 -21.25 32.23
C LYS A 291 22.81 -22.28 33.35
N HIS A 292 21.85 -23.18 33.54
CA HIS A 292 21.90 -24.20 34.61
C HIS A 292 22.40 -25.56 34.13
N LYS A 293 22.86 -25.70 32.88
CA LYS A 293 23.38 -26.96 32.28
C LYS A 293 22.41 -28.12 32.39
N LEU A 294 21.13 -27.86 32.14
CA LEU A 294 20.08 -28.88 32.17
C LEU A 294 20.11 -29.74 30.90
N PRO A 295 19.71 -31.00 30.98
CA PRO A 295 19.50 -31.80 29.77
C PRO A 295 18.33 -31.27 28.96
N THR A 296 18.36 -31.56 27.65
CA THR A 296 17.29 -31.17 26.73
C THR A 296 16.58 -32.41 26.23
N ILE A 297 15.26 -32.52 26.45
CA ILE A 297 14.43 -33.65 26.05
C ILE A 297 13.38 -33.14 25.06
N ASP A 298 13.52 -33.54 23.79
CA ASP A 298 12.55 -33.19 22.75
C ASP A 298 11.34 -34.14 22.82
N ALA A 299 10.28 -33.68 23.46
CA ALA A 299 9.06 -34.47 23.68
C ALA A 299 8.15 -34.53 22.43
N LEU A 300 8.47 -33.81 21.36
CA LEU A 300 7.65 -33.74 20.14
C LEU A 300 8.45 -34.11 18.89
N THR A 301 7.81 -34.79 17.95
CA THR A 301 8.36 -35.04 16.62
C THR A 301 8.21 -33.80 15.72
N GLN A 302 8.77 -33.84 14.51
CA GLN A 302 8.63 -32.78 13.52
C GLN A 302 7.16 -32.54 13.12
N GLU A 303 6.35 -33.61 13.13
CA GLU A 303 4.90 -33.55 12.82
C GLU A 303 4.06 -33.05 14.00
N GLY A 304 4.67 -32.71 15.13
CA GLY A 304 3.97 -32.30 16.35
C GLY A 304 3.26 -33.44 17.07
N LYS A 305 3.76 -34.69 16.94
CA LYS A 305 3.32 -35.83 17.71
C LYS A 305 4.27 -36.07 18.89
N ILE A 306 3.79 -36.77 19.90
CA ILE A 306 4.61 -37.11 21.05
C ILE A 306 5.73 -38.07 20.61
N SER A 307 6.98 -37.71 20.93
CA SER A 307 8.18 -38.48 20.57
C SER A 307 8.44 -39.64 21.49
N GLU A 308 9.36 -40.54 21.09
CA GLU A 308 9.86 -41.63 21.96
C GLU A 308 10.59 -41.10 23.21
N ALA A 309 11.27 -39.96 23.08
CA ALA A 309 11.99 -39.30 24.19
C ALA A 309 11.05 -38.83 25.31
N ALA A 310 9.76 -38.59 25.00
CA ALA A 310 8.76 -38.28 26.00
C ALA A 310 8.47 -39.41 26.98
N GLY A 311 8.67 -40.70 26.59
CA GLY A 311 8.49 -41.86 27.44
C GLY A 311 7.04 -42.30 27.69
N ALA A 312 6.05 -41.46 27.37
CA ALA A 312 4.62 -41.76 27.48
C ALA A 312 3.86 -41.10 26.30
N TYR A 313 2.66 -41.60 25.99
CA TYR A 313 1.76 -41.15 24.93
C TYR A 313 2.40 -41.11 23.53
N ILE A 314 3.41 -41.90 23.25
CA ILE A 314 4.21 -41.93 22.03
C ILE A 314 3.34 -42.05 20.81
N GLY A 315 3.56 -41.14 19.78
CA GLY A 315 2.82 -41.10 18.52
C GLY A 315 1.48 -40.39 18.59
N MET A 316 1.01 -39.99 19.77
CA MET A 316 -0.24 -39.19 19.91
C MET A 316 -0.02 -37.77 19.41
N ASP A 317 -1.06 -37.21 18.76
CA ASP A 317 -1.08 -35.77 18.41
C ASP A 317 -0.99 -34.92 19.70
N ARG A 318 -0.21 -33.84 19.66
CA ARG A 318 0.05 -32.96 20.81
C ARG A 318 -1.21 -32.41 21.48
N PHE A 319 -2.26 -32.04 20.69
CA PHE A 319 -3.50 -31.51 21.24
C PHE A 319 -4.40 -32.62 21.82
N ALA A 320 -4.35 -33.81 21.23
CA ALA A 320 -5.01 -34.99 21.80
C ALA A 320 -4.34 -35.38 23.11
N CYS A 321 -3.00 -35.39 23.14
CA CYS A 321 -2.21 -35.66 24.34
C CYS A 321 -2.49 -34.64 25.46
N ARG A 322 -2.58 -33.33 25.11
CA ARG A 322 -2.92 -32.25 26.05
C ARG A 322 -4.24 -32.55 26.78
N LYS A 323 -5.23 -33.07 26.08
CA LYS A 323 -6.53 -33.42 26.68
C LYS A 323 -6.39 -34.66 27.58
N GLN A 324 -5.71 -35.70 27.09
CA GLN A 324 -5.55 -36.98 27.82
C GLN A 324 -4.73 -36.79 29.10
N ILE A 325 -3.60 -36.08 29.01
CA ILE A 325 -2.72 -35.88 30.19
C ILE A 325 -3.44 -35.08 31.31
N ILE A 326 -4.34 -34.15 30.98
CA ILE A 326 -5.14 -33.47 31.99
C ILE A 326 -6.07 -34.44 32.69
N LEU A 327 -6.69 -35.38 31.98
CA LEU A 327 -7.56 -36.41 32.57
C LEU A 327 -6.75 -37.33 33.51
N ASP A 328 -5.63 -37.85 33.03
CA ASP A 328 -4.82 -38.81 33.80
C ASP A 328 -4.19 -38.15 35.05
N LEU A 329 -3.74 -36.89 34.95
CA LEU A 329 -3.26 -36.14 36.11
C LEU A 329 -4.39 -35.84 37.12
N THR A 330 -5.62 -35.64 36.63
CA THR A 330 -6.80 -35.40 37.48
C THR A 330 -7.17 -36.68 38.23
N GLU A 331 -7.16 -37.86 37.56
CA GLU A 331 -7.40 -39.16 38.19
C GLU A 331 -6.33 -39.49 39.27
N GLN A 332 -5.08 -39.08 39.04
CA GLN A 332 -3.98 -39.24 40.01
C GLN A 332 -4.03 -38.23 41.17
N GLY A 333 -4.98 -37.27 41.17
CA GLY A 333 -5.09 -36.23 42.18
C GLY A 333 -3.98 -35.17 42.12
N LEU A 334 -3.26 -35.10 41.01
CA LEU A 334 -2.14 -34.19 40.77
C LEU A 334 -2.55 -32.85 40.16
N VAL A 335 -3.80 -32.69 39.73
CA VAL A 335 -4.34 -31.39 39.29
C VAL A 335 -4.96 -30.67 40.48
N GLU A 336 -4.44 -29.50 40.82
CA GLU A 336 -4.98 -28.68 41.92
C GLU A 336 -6.19 -27.87 41.45
N LYS A 337 -6.08 -27.19 40.27
CA LYS A 337 -7.15 -26.46 39.66
C LYS A 337 -6.89 -26.28 38.16
N ILE A 338 -7.95 -25.90 37.42
CA ILE A 338 -7.88 -25.52 36.00
C ILE A 338 -8.61 -24.17 35.84
N GLU A 339 -7.98 -23.20 35.20
CA GLU A 339 -8.52 -21.91 34.92
C GLU A 339 -8.56 -21.65 33.42
N GLU A 340 -9.57 -20.97 32.94
CA GLU A 340 -9.57 -20.45 31.57
C GLU A 340 -8.68 -19.21 31.50
N ILE A 341 -7.82 -19.15 30.49
CA ILE A 341 -6.92 -18.02 30.26
C ILE A 341 -6.96 -17.62 28.79
N LYS A 342 -6.95 -16.32 28.55
CA LYS A 342 -6.69 -15.77 27.21
C LYS A 342 -5.19 -15.65 27.02
N ASN A 343 -4.68 -16.28 25.99
CA ASN A 343 -3.28 -16.21 25.59
C ASN A 343 -3.14 -15.94 24.10
N LYS A 344 -1.98 -15.43 23.71
CA LYS A 344 -1.62 -15.24 22.30
C LYS A 344 -0.87 -16.48 21.82
N VAL A 345 -1.43 -17.18 20.84
CA VAL A 345 -0.85 -18.37 20.22
C VAL A 345 -0.32 -18.01 18.85
N GLY A 346 0.93 -18.42 18.56
CA GLY A 346 1.57 -18.23 17.25
C GLY A 346 1.06 -19.26 16.24
N TYR A 347 0.70 -18.80 15.06
CA TYR A 347 0.27 -19.62 13.92
C TYR A 347 1.16 -19.34 12.71
N SER A 348 1.48 -20.37 11.95
CA SER A 348 2.12 -20.20 10.65
C SER A 348 1.23 -19.38 9.71
N GLU A 349 1.77 -18.34 9.13
CA GLU A 349 1.04 -17.53 8.13
C GLU A 349 0.63 -18.39 6.91
N ARG A 350 1.39 -19.43 6.59
CA ARG A 350 1.23 -20.23 5.37
C ARG A 350 0.29 -21.40 5.51
N THR A 351 0.44 -22.17 6.60
CA THR A 351 -0.34 -23.39 6.82
C THR A 351 -1.47 -23.19 7.81
N ASN A 352 -1.43 -22.09 8.59
CA ASN A 352 -2.31 -21.83 9.72
C ASN A 352 -2.18 -22.88 10.85
N ALA A 353 -1.13 -23.68 10.86
CA ALA A 353 -0.79 -24.56 11.96
C ALA A 353 -0.28 -23.78 13.16
N VAL A 354 -0.54 -24.26 14.36
CA VAL A 354 0.09 -23.71 15.57
C VAL A 354 1.57 -24.02 15.52
N ILE A 355 2.38 -22.98 15.64
CA ILE A 355 3.85 -23.06 15.65
C ILE A 355 4.34 -23.78 16.91
N GLU A 356 5.38 -24.59 16.75
CA GLU A 356 6.11 -25.20 17.84
C GLU A 356 7.52 -24.60 17.97
N PRO A 357 7.88 -23.98 19.10
CA PRO A 357 9.27 -23.70 19.41
C PRO A 357 10.04 -25.02 19.46
N ARG A 358 11.09 -25.15 18.65
CA ARG A 358 11.84 -26.38 18.48
C ARG A 358 13.33 -26.13 18.34
N LEU A 359 14.17 -26.91 18.96
CA LEU A 359 15.59 -26.92 18.70
C LEU A 359 15.86 -27.60 17.36
N SER A 360 16.52 -26.92 16.47
CA SER A 360 16.86 -27.46 15.16
C SER A 360 18.23 -26.95 14.69
N MET A 361 18.93 -27.83 13.98
CA MET A 361 20.17 -27.48 13.29
C MET A 361 19.82 -26.73 12.02
N GLN A 362 20.10 -25.43 11.98
CA GLN A 362 19.72 -24.55 10.87
C GLN A 362 20.91 -23.68 10.47
N TRP A 363 20.78 -23.03 9.31
CA TRP A 363 21.68 -22.00 8.83
C TRP A 363 21.17 -20.64 9.26
N PHE A 364 22.08 -19.80 9.77
CA PHE A 364 21.77 -18.46 10.25
C PHE A 364 22.71 -17.43 9.64
N LEU A 365 22.15 -16.25 9.37
CA LEU A 365 22.91 -15.05 9.04
C LEU A 365 22.96 -14.15 10.28
N LYS A 366 24.18 -13.81 10.74
CA LYS A 366 24.41 -12.83 11.81
C LYS A 366 23.98 -11.46 11.33
N MET A 367 23.01 -10.85 11.98
CA MET A 367 22.41 -9.60 11.55
C MET A 367 22.99 -8.36 12.24
N GLU A 368 23.54 -8.49 13.43
CA GLU A 368 23.92 -7.37 14.29
C GLU A 368 24.84 -6.36 13.58
N ASP A 369 25.92 -6.81 12.94
CA ASP A 369 26.87 -5.90 12.32
C ASP A 369 26.44 -5.40 10.96
N ILE A 370 25.91 -6.29 10.11
CA ILE A 370 25.52 -5.94 8.74
C ILE A 370 24.25 -5.08 8.68
N SER A 371 23.45 -5.01 9.76
CA SER A 371 22.24 -4.18 9.84
C SER A 371 22.50 -2.72 10.21
N LYS A 372 23.62 -2.42 10.88
CA LYS A 372 23.94 -1.06 11.35
C LYS A 372 23.95 -0.02 10.22
N PRO A 373 24.64 -0.23 9.07
CA PRO A 373 24.61 0.73 7.97
C PRO A 373 23.21 0.95 7.37
N ALA A 374 22.33 -0.06 7.45
CA ALA A 374 20.97 0.04 6.97
C ALA A 374 20.07 0.82 7.94
N LEU A 375 20.30 0.68 9.25
CA LEU A 375 19.65 1.52 10.26
C LEU A 375 20.02 2.98 10.06
N ASP A 376 21.31 3.27 9.93
CA ASP A 376 21.83 4.64 9.74
C ASP A 376 21.26 5.28 8.46
N ALA A 377 21.16 4.54 7.37
CA ALA A 377 20.64 5.04 6.10
C ALA A 377 19.19 5.58 6.22
N VAL A 378 18.34 4.96 7.04
CA VAL A 378 16.97 5.41 7.27
C VAL A 378 16.92 6.53 8.31
N VAL A 379 17.62 6.38 9.43
CA VAL A 379 17.60 7.39 10.52
C VAL A 379 18.20 8.72 10.05
N ASN A 380 19.24 8.70 9.23
CA ASN A 380 19.86 9.90 8.67
C ASN A 380 19.11 10.48 7.46
N GLY A 381 18.06 9.80 6.98
CA GLY A 381 17.24 10.26 5.86
C GLY A 381 17.85 10.03 4.48
N ASP A 382 18.90 9.22 4.36
CA ASP A 382 19.44 8.76 3.07
C ASP A 382 18.39 7.97 2.31
N VAL A 383 17.66 7.08 3.01
CA VAL A 383 16.46 6.39 2.53
C VAL A 383 15.25 6.97 3.26
N LYS A 384 14.30 7.53 2.53
CA LYS A 384 13.09 8.14 3.11
C LYS A 384 11.94 7.15 3.17
N LEU A 385 11.36 6.94 4.34
CA LEU A 385 10.12 6.18 4.50
C LEU A 385 8.93 7.13 4.39
N ILE A 386 7.97 6.81 3.54
CA ILE A 386 6.78 7.62 3.30
C ILE A 386 5.53 6.77 3.60
N PRO A 387 4.75 7.14 4.63
CA PRO A 387 4.93 8.26 5.55
C PRO A 387 5.99 8.02 6.63
N GLU A 388 6.55 9.10 7.15
CA GLU A 388 7.63 9.08 8.16
C GLU A 388 7.29 8.35 9.47
N LYS A 389 6.00 8.16 9.77
CA LYS A 389 5.56 7.42 10.99
C LYS A 389 6.20 6.03 11.13
N PHE A 390 6.63 5.42 10.03
CA PHE A 390 7.26 4.10 10.03
C PHE A 390 8.74 4.09 10.44
N ILE A 391 9.40 5.26 10.54
CA ILE A 391 10.81 5.36 10.94
C ILE A 391 11.01 4.79 12.35
N ASN A 392 10.13 5.12 13.30
CA ASN A 392 10.23 4.62 14.68
C ASN A 392 10.08 3.09 14.74
N THR A 393 9.16 2.53 13.97
CA THR A 393 8.94 1.08 13.89
C THR A 393 10.16 0.39 13.25
N TYR A 394 10.70 0.97 12.18
CA TYR A 394 11.92 0.48 11.53
C TYR A 394 13.11 0.50 12.50
N LYS A 395 13.35 1.63 13.17
CA LYS A 395 14.41 1.81 14.14
C LYS A 395 14.34 0.79 15.27
N HIS A 396 13.16 0.66 15.90
CA HIS A 396 12.97 -0.31 16.99
C HIS A 396 13.28 -1.74 16.57
N TRP A 397 12.85 -2.16 15.39
CA TRP A 397 13.13 -3.50 14.90
C TRP A 397 14.61 -3.70 14.58
N MET A 398 15.27 -2.73 13.93
CA MET A 398 16.68 -2.83 13.56
C MET A 398 17.63 -2.80 14.76
N GLU A 399 17.25 -2.10 15.84
CA GLU A 399 18.01 -2.07 17.09
C GLU A 399 17.89 -3.37 17.90
N ASN A 400 16.85 -4.18 17.62
CA ASN A 400 16.60 -5.45 18.31
C ASN A 400 16.60 -6.64 17.32
N VAL A 401 17.31 -6.51 16.21
CA VAL A 401 17.35 -7.56 15.18
C VAL A 401 18.05 -8.81 15.70
N HIS A 402 17.43 -9.98 15.45
CA HIS A 402 17.99 -11.29 15.76
C HIS A 402 18.64 -11.92 14.52
N ASP A 403 19.48 -12.94 14.75
CA ASP A 403 20.06 -13.71 13.65
C ASP A 403 18.95 -14.33 12.78
N TRP A 404 19.08 -14.16 11.49
CA TRP A 404 18.08 -14.61 10.54
C TRP A 404 18.28 -16.08 10.17
N CYS A 405 17.30 -16.95 10.48
CA CYS A 405 17.26 -18.34 10.02
C CYS A 405 16.98 -18.37 8.51
N ILE A 406 17.99 -18.74 7.71
CA ILE A 406 17.95 -18.70 6.24
C ILE A 406 17.70 -20.07 5.59
N SER A 407 17.61 -21.16 6.33
CA SER A 407 17.34 -22.50 5.79
C SER A 407 15.86 -22.88 5.89
N ARG A 408 15.36 -23.55 4.86
CA ARG A 408 13.99 -24.09 4.79
C ARG A 408 14.04 -25.53 4.30
N GLN A 409 13.32 -26.43 4.98
CA GLN A 409 13.25 -27.88 4.68
C GLN A 409 12.26 -28.13 3.53
N LEU A 410 12.57 -27.53 2.38
CA LEU A 410 11.74 -27.55 1.17
C LEU A 410 12.57 -28.04 -0.02
N TRP A 411 11.90 -28.34 -1.13
CA TRP A 411 12.56 -28.63 -2.40
C TRP A 411 12.51 -27.47 -3.40
N TRP A 412 11.49 -26.60 -3.32
CA TRP A 412 11.33 -25.47 -4.19
C TRP A 412 12.05 -24.22 -3.63
N GLY A 413 13.13 -23.83 -4.29
CA GLY A 413 14.01 -22.72 -3.94
C GLY A 413 15.47 -22.98 -4.31
N GLN A 414 16.35 -22.00 -4.06
CA GLN A 414 17.78 -22.17 -4.24
C GLN A 414 18.35 -23.13 -3.19
N ARG A 415 18.88 -24.26 -3.63
CA ARG A 415 19.49 -25.25 -2.73
C ARG A 415 20.74 -24.68 -2.06
N ILE A 416 20.87 -24.88 -0.76
CA ILE A 416 22.00 -24.36 0.02
C ILE A 416 23.33 -24.94 -0.54
N PRO A 417 24.33 -24.07 -0.88
CA PRO A 417 25.59 -24.52 -1.50
C PRO A 417 26.61 -24.94 -0.44
N ALA A 418 26.17 -25.69 0.56
CA ALA A 418 27.01 -26.26 1.61
C ALA A 418 27.20 -27.74 1.38
N TRP A 419 28.43 -28.21 1.58
CA TRP A 419 28.83 -29.59 1.35
C TRP A 419 29.46 -30.17 2.60
N TYR A 420 29.07 -31.38 2.95
CA TYR A 420 29.49 -32.09 4.11
C TYR A 420 30.31 -33.31 3.75
N ASP A 421 31.45 -33.50 4.45
CA ASP A 421 32.14 -34.76 4.44
C ASP A 421 31.58 -35.68 5.56
N GLY A 422 31.83 -36.97 5.47
CA GLY A 422 31.44 -37.95 6.51
C GLY A 422 32.08 -37.71 7.88
N GLN A 423 33.02 -36.78 8.02
CA GLN A 423 33.80 -36.47 9.22
C GLN A 423 33.35 -35.20 9.95
N GLY A 424 32.32 -34.53 9.45
CA GLY A 424 31.73 -33.30 10.03
C GLY A 424 32.34 -31.99 9.55
N ASN A 425 33.23 -32.00 8.55
CA ASN A 425 33.69 -30.75 7.93
C ASN A 425 32.65 -30.22 6.96
N THR A 426 32.52 -28.88 6.90
CA THR A 426 31.61 -28.18 6.03
C THR A 426 32.38 -27.18 5.20
N VAL A 427 32.03 -27.08 3.91
CA VAL A 427 32.51 -26.04 2.98
C VAL A 427 31.34 -25.50 2.18
N ALA A 428 31.40 -24.22 1.83
CA ALA A 428 30.47 -23.58 0.89
C ALA A 428 31.14 -23.53 -0.50
N ALA A 429 30.46 -24.07 -1.51
CA ALA A 429 30.96 -24.13 -2.88
C ALA A 429 29.80 -24.24 -3.89
N LYS A 430 29.97 -23.69 -5.10
CA LYS A 430 28.96 -23.77 -6.17
C LYS A 430 28.73 -25.19 -6.65
N THR A 431 29.83 -25.93 -6.81
CA THR A 431 29.81 -27.28 -7.38
C THR A 431 30.49 -28.30 -6.44
N LYS A 432 30.23 -29.56 -6.72
CA LYS A 432 30.87 -30.68 -6.00
C LYS A 432 32.41 -30.67 -6.18
N GLU A 433 32.86 -30.32 -7.37
CA GLU A 433 34.27 -30.25 -7.74
C GLU A 433 34.99 -29.15 -6.95
N GLU A 434 34.42 -27.97 -6.84
CA GLU A 434 34.93 -26.87 -5.99
C GLU A 434 34.99 -27.28 -4.53
N ALA A 435 33.92 -27.92 -4.02
CA ALA A 435 33.86 -28.40 -2.64
C ALA A 435 34.97 -29.42 -2.35
N ILE A 436 35.22 -30.35 -3.26
CA ILE A 436 36.34 -31.31 -3.21
C ILE A 436 37.69 -30.59 -3.14
N ALA A 437 37.90 -29.60 -4.02
CA ALA A 437 39.11 -28.82 -4.03
C ALA A 437 39.36 -28.09 -2.72
N LEU A 438 38.31 -27.45 -2.17
CA LEU A 438 38.37 -26.75 -0.87
C LEU A 438 38.65 -27.70 0.30
N LEU A 439 38.02 -28.88 0.34
CA LEU A 439 38.24 -29.87 1.40
C LEU A 439 39.65 -30.45 1.33
N LYS A 440 40.16 -30.70 0.16
CA LYS A 440 41.58 -31.17 -0.05
C LYS A 440 42.60 -30.14 0.46
N THR A 441 42.31 -28.86 0.38
CA THR A 441 43.19 -27.83 0.96
C THR A 441 43.23 -27.86 2.48
N LYS A 442 42.10 -28.25 3.12
CA LYS A 442 41.95 -28.38 4.57
C LYS A 442 42.46 -29.72 5.07
N ASN A 443 42.31 -30.79 4.30
CA ASN A 443 42.74 -32.15 4.64
C ASN A 443 43.26 -32.86 3.39
N SER A 444 44.57 -33.01 3.26
CA SER A 444 45.22 -33.62 2.09
C SER A 444 44.85 -35.13 1.87
N ASN A 445 44.33 -35.79 2.89
CA ASN A 445 43.89 -37.19 2.86
C ASN A 445 42.36 -37.33 2.67
N PHE A 446 41.68 -36.29 2.24
CA PHE A 446 40.25 -36.32 2.02
C PHE A 446 39.85 -37.26 0.89
N GLU A 447 38.98 -38.23 1.17
CA GLU A 447 38.40 -39.16 0.18
C GLU A 447 36.99 -38.67 -0.22
N VAL A 448 36.64 -38.81 -1.49
CA VAL A 448 35.50 -38.16 -2.14
C VAL A 448 34.16 -38.87 -1.92
N GLU A 449 34.17 -40.09 -1.39
CA GLU A 449 33.01 -40.99 -1.44
C GLU A 449 31.79 -40.54 -0.59
N ASP A 450 31.98 -39.71 0.45
CA ASP A 450 30.93 -39.29 1.38
C ASP A 450 30.49 -37.84 1.28
N LEU A 451 30.84 -37.11 0.17
CA LEU A 451 30.47 -35.70 0.04
C LEU A 451 28.99 -35.53 -0.34
N LYS A 452 28.22 -34.90 0.56
CA LYS A 452 26.79 -34.62 0.38
C LYS A 452 26.51 -33.12 0.42
N GLN A 453 25.71 -32.65 -0.53
CA GLN A 453 25.17 -31.29 -0.47
C GLN A 453 24.02 -31.21 0.51
N ASP A 454 23.86 -30.06 1.16
CA ASP A 454 22.72 -29.76 2.01
C ASP A 454 21.38 -30.00 1.27
N GLU A 455 20.41 -30.59 1.96
CA GLU A 455 19.10 -30.89 1.37
C GLU A 455 18.14 -29.70 1.42
N ASP A 456 18.40 -28.72 2.28
CA ASP A 456 17.54 -27.55 2.48
C ASP A 456 17.73 -26.53 1.34
N VAL A 457 16.75 -25.65 1.21
CA VAL A 457 16.81 -24.46 0.33
C VAL A 457 16.91 -23.20 1.18
N LEU A 458 17.33 -22.11 0.53
CA LEU A 458 17.38 -20.79 1.13
C LEU A 458 15.98 -20.20 1.28
N ASP A 459 15.79 -19.36 2.30
CA ASP A 459 14.59 -18.54 2.48
C ASP A 459 14.32 -17.68 1.27
N THR A 460 13.07 -17.55 0.86
CA THR A 460 12.62 -16.68 -0.24
C THR A 460 13.21 -15.27 -0.14
N TRP A 461 13.24 -14.70 1.05
CA TRP A 461 13.76 -13.35 1.27
C TRP A 461 15.27 -13.24 1.07
N PHE A 462 16.01 -14.34 1.14
CA PHE A 462 17.45 -14.40 0.85
C PHE A 462 17.75 -14.33 -0.66
N SER A 463 16.76 -14.50 -1.51
CA SER A 463 16.86 -14.19 -2.94
C SER A 463 16.35 -12.79 -3.26
N SER A 464 15.16 -12.44 -2.77
CA SER A 464 14.49 -11.18 -3.12
C SER A 464 15.17 -9.93 -2.53
N TRP A 465 15.99 -10.04 -1.48
CA TRP A 465 16.75 -8.90 -0.94
C TRP A 465 17.82 -8.37 -1.90
N LEU A 466 18.24 -9.17 -2.89
CA LEU A 466 19.17 -8.78 -3.95
C LEU A 466 18.49 -8.10 -5.13
N TRP A 467 17.15 -8.14 -5.18
CA TRP A 467 16.34 -7.75 -6.34
C TRP A 467 16.72 -6.42 -6.99
N PRO A 468 16.89 -5.28 -6.26
CA PRO A 468 17.19 -4.00 -6.89
C PRO A 468 18.51 -3.95 -7.65
N MET A 469 19.43 -4.85 -7.34
CA MET A 469 20.76 -4.94 -7.98
C MET A 469 20.78 -5.98 -9.08
N THR A 470 20.31 -7.18 -8.77
CA THR A 470 20.49 -8.36 -9.62
C THR A 470 19.60 -8.38 -10.85
N VAL A 471 18.49 -7.63 -10.87
CA VAL A 471 17.69 -7.40 -12.07
C VAL A 471 18.44 -6.60 -13.15
N PHE A 472 19.49 -5.86 -12.76
CA PHE A 472 20.36 -5.12 -13.69
C PHE A 472 21.71 -5.81 -13.90
N ASP A 473 22.28 -6.39 -12.84
CA ASP A 473 23.56 -7.09 -12.91
C ASP A 473 23.58 -8.30 -11.97
N SER A 474 23.32 -9.48 -12.50
CA SER A 474 23.35 -10.73 -11.72
C SER A 474 24.76 -11.12 -11.24
N LYS A 475 25.82 -10.47 -11.73
CA LYS A 475 27.20 -10.71 -11.34
C LYS A 475 27.71 -9.73 -10.28
N ILE A 476 26.88 -8.83 -9.77
CA ILE A 476 27.30 -7.78 -8.83
C ILE A 476 27.99 -8.35 -7.59
N VAL A 477 27.50 -9.45 -7.04
CA VAL A 477 28.08 -10.07 -5.84
C VAL A 477 29.48 -10.63 -6.14
N ALA A 478 29.64 -11.30 -7.26
CA ALA A 478 30.91 -11.90 -7.65
C ALA A 478 31.96 -10.85 -8.10
N ASN A 479 31.53 -9.81 -8.80
CA ASN A 479 32.41 -8.83 -9.43
C ASN A 479 32.66 -7.58 -8.57
N GLY A 480 31.73 -7.22 -7.68
CA GLY A 480 31.73 -5.97 -6.93
C GLY A 480 31.34 -4.77 -7.78
N TRP A 481 31.08 -3.63 -7.10
CA TRP A 481 30.57 -2.40 -7.72
C TRP A 481 31.48 -1.81 -8.81
N ASP A 482 32.78 -1.87 -8.63
CA ASP A 482 33.74 -1.29 -9.60
C ASP A 482 33.61 -1.92 -10.98
N LYS A 483 33.29 -3.22 -11.05
CA LYS A 483 33.11 -3.99 -12.28
C LYS A 483 31.64 -4.18 -12.67
N ALA A 484 30.71 -3.49 -11.98
CA ALA A 484 29.29 -3.54 -12.32
C ALA A 484 29.06 -3.07 -13.76
N ASN A 485 28.07 -3.66 -14.42
CA ASN A 485 27.71 -3.32 -15.80
C ASN A 485 27.10 -1.91 -15.90
N GLU A 486 26.91 -1.45 -17.15
CA GLU A 486 26.36 -0.12 -17.44
C GLU A 486 24.92 0.03 -16.92
N ASP A 487 24.07 -0.98 -17.07
CA ASP A 487 22.69 -0.97 -16.60
C ASP A 487 22.61 -0.71 -15.09
N LEU A 488 23.37 -1.46 -14.26
CA LEU A 488 23.36 -1.28 -12.83
C LEU A 488 23.88 0.10 -12.43
N LYS A 489 24.98 0.55 -13.04
CA LYS A 489 25.56 1.88 -12.76
C LYS A 489 24.63 3.03 -13.14
N TYR A 490 23.77 2.84 -14.13
CA TYR A 490 22.83 3.85 -14.60
C TYR A 490 21.52 3.87 -13.81
N TYR A 491 20.90 2.70 -13.55
CA TYR A 491 19.57 2.60 -12.95
C TYR A 491 19.57 2.49 -11.42
N TYR A 492 20.71 2.25 -10.80
CA TYR A 492 20.84 2.07 -9.35
C TYR A 492 21.61 3.25 -8.71
N PRO A 493 21.17 3.78 -7.54
CA PRO A 493 19.99 3.37 -6.78
C PRO A 493 18.69 3.71 -7.48
N THR A 494 17.63 2.89 -7.26
CA THR A 494 16.31 3.17 -7.82
C THR A 494 15.66 4.39 -7.13
N ASN A 495 14.64 4.98 -7.75
CA ASN A 495 14.04 6.20 -7.22
C ASN A 495 13.04 5.92 -6.10
N ASP A 496 12.01 5.16 -6.41
CA ASP A 496 10.92 4.85 -5.49
C ASP A 496 10.72 3.33 -5.39
N LEU A 497 10.62 2.83 -4.18
CA LEU A 497 10.10 1.50 -3.90
C LEU A 497 8.68 1.65 -3.38
N VAL A 498 7.69 1.07 -4.04
CA VAL A 498 6.29 1.08 -3.60
C VAL A 498 5.93 -0.28 -3.06
N THR A 499 5.62 -0.38 -1.77
CA THR A 499 5.33 -1.66 -1.13
C THR A 499 4.37 -1.53 0.05
N ALA A 500 3.90 -2.66 0.59
CA ALA A 500 3.07 -2.68 1.79
C ALA A 500 3.93 -2.63 3.07
N PRO A 501 3.44 -1.99 4.16
CA PRO A 501 4.17 -1.93 5.43
C PRO A 501 4.43 -3.31 6.04
N GLU A 502 3.62 -4.32 5.71
CA GLU A 502 3.74 -5.68 6.21
C GLU A 502 5.07 -6.34 5.85
N ILE A 503 5.71 -5.92 4.73
CA ILE A 503 7.00 -6.46 4.30
C ILE A 503 8.17 -5.48 4.51
N LEU A 504 7.99 -4.49 5.40
CA LEU A 504 9.04 -3.53 5.73
C LEU A 504 10.32 -4.24 6.25
N PHE A 505 10.16 -5.22 7.13
CA PHE A 505 11.27 -5.97 7.71
C PHE A 505 11.70 -7.16 6.86
N PHE A 506 10.72 -7.86 6.27
CA PHE A 506 11.00 -9.00 5.40
C PHE A 506 11.82 -8.63 4.17
N TRP A 507 11.54 -7.48 3.57
CA TRP A 507 12.08 -7.13 2.28
C TRP A 507 12.82 -5.79 2.26
N VAL A 508 12.18 -4.69 2.68
CA VAL A 508 12.78 -3.35 2.56
C VAL A 508 14.07 -3.24 3.36
N ALA A 509 14.05 -3.61 4.65
CA ALA A 509 15.23 -3.56 5.51
C ALA A 509 16.36 -4.45 4.97
N ARG A 510 16.02 -5.66 4.53
CA ARG A 510 16.97 -6.62 3.97
C ARG A 510 17.57 -6.14 2.65
N MET A 511 16.80 -5.50 1.76
CA MET A 511 17.34 -4.87 0.56
C MET A 511 18.32 -3.74 0.88
N ILE A 512 18.05 -2.94 1.91
CA ILE A 512 18.99 -1.88 2.32
C ILE A 512 20.29 -2.49 2.84
N ILE A 513 20.22 -3.57 3.62
CA ILE A 513 21.38 -4.31 4.10
C ILE A 513 22.20 -4.84 2.91
N ALA A 514 21.57 -5.55 1.97
CA ALA A 514 22.26 -6.10 0.80
C ALA A 514 22.87 -5.00 -0.08
N GLY A 515 22.15 -3.89 -0.29
CA GLY A 515 22.66 -2.74 -1.05
C GLY A 515 23.91 -2.16 -0.41
N LYS A 516 23.90 -1.94 0.90
CA LYS A 516 25.08 -1.43 1.63
C LYS A 516 26.25 -2.41 1.61
N GLU A 517 25.98 -3.71 1.72
CA GLU A 517 27.02 -4.75 1.73
C GLU A 517 27.72 -4.89 0.36
N TYR A 518 26.96 -4.95 -0.74
CA TYR A 518 27.49 -5.32 -2.05
C TYR A 518 27.79 -4.16 -2.96
N THR A 519 27.15 -3.01 -2.77
CA THR A 519 27.40 -1.82 -3.59
C THR A 519 28.01 -0.65 -2.80
N GLY A 520 27.91 -0.63 -1.47
CA GLY A 520 28.22 0.52 -0.62
C GLY A 520 27.15 1.61 -0.65
N PHE A 521 26.13 1.50 -1.52
CA PHE A 521 25.08 2.50 -1.70
C PHE A 521 23.73 1.99 -1.17
N LYS A 522 22.78 2.91 -1.02
CA LYS A 522 21.38 2.60 -0.77
C LYS A 522 20.74 1.98 -2.01
N PRO A 523 19.76 1.06 -1.88
CA PRO A 523 19.11 0.45 -3.04
C PRO A 523 18.04 1.34 -3.69
N PHE A 524 17.47 2.29 -2.95
CA PHE A 524 16.43 3.22 -3.41
C PHE A 524 16.45 4.51 -2.59
N ASN A 525 15.91 5.59 -3.18
CA ASN A 525 15.82 6.88 -2.50
C ASN A 525 14.65 6.96 -1.53
N ASN A 526 13.47 6.51 -1.97
CA ASN A 526 12.24 6.59 -1.19
C ASN A 526 11.56 5.22 -1.11
N VAL A 527 10.86 4.98 0.00
CA VAL A 527 9.98 3.83 0.21
C VAL A 527 8.57 4.35 0.45
N TYR A 528 7.71 4.22 -0.54
CA TYR A 528 6.31 4.54 -0.42
C TYR A 528 5.55 3.33 0.15
N LEU A 529 5.08 3.45 1.38
CA LEU A 529 4.34 2.40 2.06
C LEU A 529 2.83 2.60 1.82
N THR A 530 2.23 1.67 1.09
CA THR A 530 0.80 1.71 0.77
C THR A 530 -0.05 1.35 1.99
N GLY A 531 -1.34 1.71 1.96
CA GLY A 531 -2.30 1.14 2.90
C GLY A 531 -2.67 -0.31 2.53
N ILE A 532 -3.25 -1.02 3.49
CA ILE A 532 -3.82 -2.35 3.28
C ILE A 532 -5.25 -2.20 2.77
N VAL A 533 -5.60 -2.96 1.72
CA VAL A 533 -6.97 -2.96 1.20
C VAL A 533 -7.86 -3.84 2.09
N ARG A 534 -8.91 -3.24 2.64
CA ARG A 534 -9.87 -3.87 3.55
C ARG A 534 -11.27 -3.86 2.95
N ASP A 535 -12.09 -4.83 3.37
CA ASP A 535 -13.51 -4.86 3.03
C ASP A 535 -14.33 -3.85 3.87
N LYS A 536 -15.62 -3.74 3.58
CA LYS A 536 -16.54 -2.84 4.31
C LYS A 536 -16.64 -3.12 5.81
N GLN A 537 -16.24 -4.31 6.26
CA GLN A 537 -16.20 -4.69 7.68
C GLN A 537 -14.82 -4.41 8.31
N GLY A 538 -13.88 -3.81 7.58
CA GLY A 538 -12.54 -3.52 8.07
C GLY A 538 -11.58 -4.72 8.06
N ARG A 539 -11.97 -5.87 7.49
CA ARG A 539 -11.11 -7.06 7.42
C ARG A 539 -10.18 -6.94 6.21
N LYS A 540 -8.94 -7.36 6.36
CA LYS A 540 -7.99 -7.45 5.24
C LYS A 540 -8.60 -8.28 4.10
N MET A 541 -8.58 -7.74 2.90
CA MET A 541 -9.04 -8.50 1.72
C MET A 541 -8.06 -9.62 1.41
N SER A 542 -8.58 -10.83 1.29
CA SER A 542 -7.82 -12.00 0.89
C SER A 542 -8.71 -13.00 0.13
N LYS A 543 -8.09 -13.81 -0.72
CA LYS A 543 -8.79 -14.87 -1.46
C LYS A 543 -9.31 -15.95 -0.54
N SER A 544 -8.56 -16.28 0.51
CA SER A 544 -8.93 -17.32 1.48
C SER A 544 -10.20 -16.96 2.26
N LEU A 545 -10.47 -15.66 2.45
CA LEU A 545 -11.70 -15.18 3.08
C LEU A 545 -12.85 -14.97 2.09
N GLY A 546 -12.60 -15.05 0.77
CA GLY A 546 -13.61 -14.81 -0.25
C GLY A 546 -14.16 -13.37 -0.28
N ASN A 547 -13.48 -12.41 0.34
CA ASN A 547 -13.92 -11.03 0.47
C ASN A 547 -13.18 -10.06 -0.48
N SER A 548 -12.36 -10.58 -1.40
CA SER A 548 -11.68 -9.80 -2.42
C SER A 548 -12.30 -10.08 -3.79
N PRO A 549 -12.82 -9.06 -4.49
CA PRO A 549 -13.29 -9.25 -5.86
C PRO A 549 -12.13 -9.64 -6.78
N ASP A 550 -12.43 -10.32 -7.87
CA ASP A 550 -11.44 -10.58 -8.91
C ASP A 550 -11.12 -9.27 -9.65
N PRO A 551 -9.85 -8.86 -9.72
CA PRO A 551 -9.47 -7.66 -10.44
C PRO A 551 -9.86 -7.65 -11.93
N LEU A 552 -9.83 -8.79 -12.60
CA LEU A 552 -10.21 -8.89 -14.00
C LEU A 552 -11.71 -8.68 -14.21
N ASP A 553 -12.55 -9.15 -13.27
CA ASP A 553 -14.00 -8.91 -13.31
C ASP A 553 -14.29 -7.41 -13.14
N LEU A 554 -13.56 -6.74 -12.24
CA LEU A 554 -13.70 -5.28 -12.07
C LEU A 554 -13.25 -4.51 -13.32
N ILE A 555 -12.12 -4.89 -13.94
CA ILE A 555 -11.66 -4.30 -15.20
C ILE A 555 -12.70 -4.56 -16.32
N SER A 556 -13.24 -5.75 -16.40
CA SER A 556 -14.29 -6.08 -17.37
C SER A 556 -15.56 -5.23 -17.18
N LYS A 557 -15.91 -4.88 -15.95
CA LYS A 557 -17.14 -4.13 -15.63
C LYS A 557 -16.97 -2.62 -15.73
N TYR A 558 -15.81 -2.10 -15.33
CA TYR A 558 -15.59 -0.66 -15.17
C TYR A 558 -14.51 -0.07 -16.09
N GLY A 559 -13.78 -0.93 -16.81
CA GLY A 559 -12.58 -0.57 -17.55
C GLY A 559 -11.35 -0.43 -16.62
N ALA A 560 -10.14 -0.60 -17.18
CA ALA A 560 -8.90 -0.44 -16.44
C ALA A 560 -8.75 0.96 -15.84
N ASP A 561 -9.03 2.01 -16.61
CA ASP A 561 -9.03 3.41 -16.13
C ASP A 561 -9.97 3.62 -14.95
N GLY A 562 -11.17 3.01 -14.98
CA GLY A 562 -12.14 3.07 -13.90
C GLY A 562 -11.64 2.41 -12.61
N VAL A 563 -10.99 1.24 -12.73
CA VAL A 563 -10.39 0.55 -11.58
C VAL A 563 -9.20 1.33 -11.01
N ARG A 564 -8.30 1.85 -11.84
CA ARG A 564 -7.13 2.66 -11.44
C ARG A 564 -7.55 3.89 -10.64
N VAL A 565 -8.51 4.66 -11.16
CA VAL A 565 -9.05 5.84 -10.47
C VAL A 565 -9.73 5.44 -9.17
N GLY A 566 -10.57 4.38 -9.19
CA GLY A 566 -11.28 3.90 -8.02
C GLY A 566 -10.36 3.50 -6.88
N MET A 567 -9.24 2.82 -7.19
CA MET A 567 -8.25 2.43 -6.20
C MET A 567 -7.55 3.63 -5.55
N LEU A 568 -7.31 4.70 -6.30
CA LEU A 568 -6.51 5.83 -5.84
C LEU A 568 -7.33 6.95 -5.17
N LEU A 569 -8.64 7.05 -5.43
CA LEU A 569 -9.50 8.10 -4.86
C LEU A 569 -9.51 8.13 -3.33
N CYS A 570 -9.24 7.01 -2.67
CA CYS A 570 -9.32 6.87 -1.22
C CYS A 570 -8.10 6.17 -0.60
N SER A 571 -6.93 6.26 -1.24
CA SER A 571 -5.70 5.59 -0.83
C SER A 571 -4.59 6.55 -0.38
N PRO A 572 -4.74 7.26 0.76
CA PRO A 572 -3.63 8.05 1.29
C PRO A 572 -2.48 7.13 1.75
N ALA A 573 -1.24 7.58 1.56
CA ALA A 573 -0.06 6.81 1.93
C ALA A 573 -0.11 6.35 3.40
N GLY A 574 0.18 5.05 3.62
CA GLY A 574 0.29 4.45 4.94
C GLY A 574 -1.00 4.32 5.75
N ASN A 575 -2.15 4.58 5.15
CA ASN A 575 -3.46 4.35 5.78
C ASN A 575 -4.23 3.27 5.03
N ASP A 576 -4.99 2.48 5.78
CA ASP A 576 -5.77 1.40 5.19
C ASP A 576 -6.87 1.94 4.27
N LEU A 577 -7.08 1.25 3.17
CA LEU A 577 -8.10 1.54 2.17
C LEU A 577 -9.34 0.67 2.42
N MET A 578 -10.46 1.29 2.76
CA MET A 578 -11.75 0.62 2.79
C MET A 578 -12.31 0.57 1.35
N PHE A 579 -12.09 -0.55 0.66
CA PHE A 579 -12.51 -0.68 -0.73
C PHE A 579 -14.02 -0.84 -0.87
N ASP A 580 -14.59 -0.03 -1.76
CA ASP A 580 -15.96 -0.14 -2.24
C ASP A 580 -15.96 -0.09 -3.78
N GLU A 581 -16.69 -1.00 -4.39
CA GLU A 581 -16.82 -1.10 -5.86
C GLU A 581 -17.39 0.19 -6.49
N SER A 582 -18.17 0.97 -5.73
CA SER A 582 -18.69 2.27 -6.16
C SER A 582 -17.60 3.27 -6.54
N TYR A 583 -16.38 3.12 -6.01
CA TYR A 583 -15.24 3.96 -6.43
C TYR A 583 -14.79 3.63 -7.87
N CYS A 584 -14.83 2.37 -8.27
CA CYS A 584 -14.55 1.98 -9.66
C CYS A 584 -15.64 2.51 -10.60
N GLU A 585 -16.91 2.51 -10.15
CA GLU A 585 -18.01 3.14 -10.87
C GLU A 585 -17.83 4.64 -11.03
N GLN A 586 -17.35 5.33 -9.98
CA GLN A 586 -17.01 6.75 -10.04
C GLN A 586 -15.91 7.01 -11.06
N GLY A 587 -14.87 6.16 -11.11
CA GLY A 587 -13.81 6.24 -12.10
C GLY A 587 -14.33 6.06 -13.53
N ARG A 588 -15.21 5.08 -13.78
CA ARG A 588 -15.89 4.90 -15.07
C ARG A 588 -16.73 6.13 -15.43
N ASN A 589 -17.48 6.68 -14.48
CA ASN A 589 -18.30 7.86 -14.71
C ASN A 589 -17.46 9.08 -15.04
N PHE A 590 -16.26 9.19 -14.44
CA PHE A 590 -15.29 10.22 -14.80
C PHE A 590 -14.80 10.06 -16.25
N ALA A 591 -14.43 8.85 -16.67
CA ALA A 591 -14.09 8.56 -18.05
C ALA A 591 -15.21 9.00 -19.01
N ASN A 592 -16.46 8.63 -18.72
CA ASN A 592 -17.61 9.02 -19.53
C ASN A 592 -17.82 10.55 -19.57
N LYS A 593 -17.54 11.25 -18.48
CA LYS A 593 -17.61 12.73 -18.43
C LYS A 593 -16.58 13.37 -19.37
N VAL A 594 -15.35 12.88 -19.33
CA VAL A 594 -14.25 13.34 -20.22
C VAL A 594 -14.59 13.05 -21.68
N TRP A 595 -15.09 11.85 -21.98
CA TRP A 595 -15.55 11.49 -23.31
C TRP A 595 -16.67 12.41 -23.84
N ASN A 596 -17.65 12.73 -22.99
CA ASN A 596 -18.72 13.64 -23.36
C ASN A 596 -18.22 15.07 -23.58
N ALA A 597 -17.27 15.55 -22.77
CA ALA A 597 -16.64 16.85 -22.98
C ALA A 597 -15.92 16.91 -24.34
N PHE A 598 -15.15 15.88 -24.67
CA PHE A 598 -14.51 15.74 -25.99
C PHE A 598 -15.54 15.77 -27.13
N ARG A 599 -16.64 15.01 -27.01
CA ARG A 599 -17.70 14.98 -28.00
C ARG A 599 -18.37 16.38 -28.22
N VAL A 600 -18.58 17.13 -27.14
CA VAL A 600 -19.12 18.47 -27.20
C VAL A 600 -18.18 19.38 -27.98
N ILE A 601 -16.88 19.35 -27.67
CA ILE A 601 -15.87 20.19 -28.35
C ILE A 601 -15.77 19.79 -29.83
N ASN A 602 -15.68 18.51 -30.13
CA ASN A 602 -15.62 18.04 -31.53
C ASN A 602 -16.87 18.31 -32.34
N GLY A 603 -18.01 18.56 -31.68
CA GLY A 603 -19.28 18.91 -32.33
C GLY A 603 -19.45 20.41 -32.63
N PHE A 604 -18.50 21.25 -32.24
CA PHE A 604 -18.57 22.68 -32.57
C PHE A 604 -18.30 22.91 -34.07
N GLU A 605 -19.17 23.64 -34.69
CA GLU A 605 -18.92 24.20 -36.04
C GLU A 605 -17.99 25.42 -35.89
N VAL A 606 -16.83 25.40 -36.56
CA VAL A 606 -15.81 26.46 -36.45
C VAL A 606 -15.93 27.44 -37.60
N SER A 607 -15.96 28.75 -37.31
CA SER A 607 -15.94 29.78 -38.34
C SER A 607 -14.56 29.86 -39.01
N MET A 608 -14.50 29.61 -40.32
CA MET A 608 -13.27 29.69 -41.11
C MET A 608 -13.05 31.12 -41.61
N PRO A 609 -11.86 31.71 -41.38
CA PRO A 609 -11.59 33.10 -41.79
C PRO A 609 -11.57 33.36 -43.32
N GLU A 610 -11.38 32.34 -44.15
CA GLU A 610 -10.97 32.51 -45.55
C GLU A 610 -11.93 31.94 -46.62
N ALA A 611 -13.08 31.36 -46.28
CA ALA A 611 -13.80 30.56 -47.25
C ALA A 611 -14.99 31.23 -47.97
N LEU A 612 -15.39 32.47 -47.64
CA LEU A 612 -16.56 33.08 -48.27
C LEU A 612 -16.41 34.60 -48.38
N GLU A 613 -16.23 35.06 -49.62
CA GLU A 613 -16.50 36.47 -49.97
C GLU A 613 -17.90 36.87 -49.49
N GLY A 614 -17.97 37.77 -48.48
CA GLY A 614 -19.22 38.36 -47.97
C GLY A 614 -19.74 37.86 -46.63
N ARG A 615 -19.06 36.96 -45.89
CA ARG A 615 -19.41 36.65 -44.49
C ARG A 615 -18.43 37.33 -43.52
N GLU A 616 -19.01 38.11 -42.58
CA GLU A 616 -18.24 38.70 -41.49
C GLU A 616 -17.54 37.60 -40.69
N THR A 617 -16.22 37.78 -40.44
CA THR A 617 -15.47 36.95 -39.51
C THR A 617 -16.09 37.05 -38.13
N ILE A 618 -16.45 35.92 -37.51
CA ILE A 618 -16.97 35.93 -36.14
C ILE A 618 -15.81 36.34 -35.21
N HIS A 619 -15.96 37.54 -34.63
CA HIS A 619 -15.01 37.98 -33.58
C HIS A 619 -15.18 37.19 -32.32
N GLN A 620 -14.03 36.90 -31.66
CA GLN A 620 -14.04 36.21 -30.36
C GLN A 620 -14.92 36.96 -29.36
N PRO A 621 -15.99 36.32 -28.82
CA PRO A 621 -16.86 36.95 -27.84
C PRO A 621 -16.11 37.37 -26.57
N GLN A 622 -16.50 38.44 -25.92
CA GLN A 622 -15.86 38.92 -24.70
C GLN A 622 -15.99 37.90 -23.56
N SER A 623 -17.12 37.17 -23.51
CA SER A 623 -17.31 36.06 -22.56
C SER A 623 -16.29 34.93 -22.76
N SER A 624 -15.99 34.59 -24.04
CA SER A 624 -15.00 33.56 -24.35
C SER A 624 -13.60 34.04 -23.98
N LYS A 625 -13.22 35.28 -24.23
CA LYS A 625 -11.93 35.85 -23.81
C LYS A 625 -11.74 35.79 -22.31
N ALA A 626 -12.77 36.22 -21.55
CA ALA A 626 -12.72 36.19 -20.10
C ALA A 626 -12.65 34.76 -19.54
N ALA A 627 -13.40 33.82 -20.10
CA ALA A 627 -13.38 32.42 -19.72
C ALA A 627 -12.01 31.74 -20.00
N ILE A 628 -11.40 32.03 -21.15
CA ILE A 628 -10.07 31.56 -21.53
C ILE A 628 -9.02 32.05 -20.53
N THR A 629 -8.98 33.36 -20.28
CA THR A 629 -7.99 33.95 -19.37
C THR A 629 -8.14 33.39 -17.95
N TRP A 630 -9.39 33.24 -17.49
CA TRP A 630 -9.62 32.57 -16.18
C TRP A 630 -9.12 31.15 -16.17
N PHE A 631 -9.49 30.31 -17.16
CA PHE A 631 -9.14 28.92 -17.15
C PHE A 631 -7.65 28.68 -17.33
N GLU A 632 -6.94 29.52 -18.06
CA GLU A 632 -5.48 29.50 -18.17
C GLU A 632 -4.81 29.71 -16.81
N ASN A 633 -5.27 30.72 -16.05
CA ASN A 633 -4.82 30.94 -14.68
C ASN A 633 -5.18 29.78 -13.76
N LYS A 634 -6.41 29.25 -13.90
CA LYS A 634 -6.89 28.13 -13.08
C LYS A 634 -6.10 26.83 -13.35
N LEU A 635 -5.82 26.53 -14.60
CA LEU A 635 -5.01 25.39 -15.01
C LEU A 635 -3.59 25.50 -14.43
N SER A 636 -2.98 26.68 -14.49
CA SER A 636 -1.64 26.93 -13.93
C SER A 636 -1.63 26.77 -12.40
N GLU A 637 -2.61 27.35 -11.70
CA GLU A 637 -2.76 27.19 -10.24
C GLU A 637 -2.89 25.71 -9.84
N GLN A 638 -3.78 25.00 -10.50
CA GLN A 638 -4.03 23.60 -10.17
C GLN A 638 -2.86 22.68 -10.53
N LEU A 639 -2.13 22.98 -11.60
CA LEU A 639 -0.93 22.25 -12.00
C LEU A 639 0.20 22.42 -10.96
N GLU A 640 0.34 23.62 -10.38
CA GLU A 640 1.27 23.85 -9.26
C GLU A 640 0.93 22.96 -8.07
N ILE A 641 -0.35 22.92 -7.68
CA ILE A 641 -0.85 22.11 -6.58
C ILE A 641 -0.66 20.60 -6.86
N ILE A 642 -0.96 20.15 -8.09
CA ILE A 642 -0.75 18.77 -8.52
C ILE A 642 0.73 18.39 -8.42
N ASN A 643 1.62 19.25 -8.88
CA ASN A 643 3.07 19.02 -8.81
C ASN A 643 3.57 18.97 -7.35
N ASP A 644 3.05 19.83 -6.47
CA ASP A 644 3.35 19.78 -5.04
C ASP A 644 2.89 18.45 -4.40
N HIS A 645 1.69 17.99 -4.73
CA HIS A 645 1.19 16.68 -4.25
C HIS A 645 2.08 15.52 -4.71
N TYR A 646 2.50 15.51 -5.98
CA TYR A 646 3.43 14.50 -6.49
C TYR A 646 4.77 14.54 -5.75
N SER A 647 5.32 15.73 -5.51
CA SER A 647 6.61 15.90 -4.80
C SER A 647 6.55 15.37 -3.36
N LYS A 648 5.37 15.36 -2.76
CA LYS A 648 5.06 14.87 -1.41
C LYS A 648 4.48 13.46 -1.40
N HIS A 649 4.46 12.76 -2.52
CA HIS A 649 3.86 11.42 -2.69
C HIS A 649 2.38 11.33 -2.24
N ARG A 650 1.62 12.41 -2.40
CA ARG A 650 0.18 12.50 -2.08
C ARG A 650 -0.68 12.16 -3.30
N MET A 651 -0.67 10.88 -3.70
CA MET A 651 -1.28 10.43 -4.96
C MET A 651 -2.79 10.66 -5.00
N SER A 652 -3.51 10.37 -3.92
CA SER A 652 -4.97 10.62 -3.85
C SER A 652 -5.30 12.11 -4.00
N ASP A 653 -4.51 13.00 -3.36
CA ASP A 653 -4.74 14.44 -3.43
C ASP A 653 -4.46 14.98 -4.84
N ALA A 654 -3.39 14.49 -5.48
CA ALA A 654 -3.08 14.85 -6.87
C ALA A 654 -4.20 14.42 -7.83
N LEU A 655 -4.71 13.19 -7.66
CA LEU A 655 -5.84 12.69 -8.45
C LEU A 655 -7.11 13.50 -8.19
N MET A 656 -7.44 13.78 -6.92
CA MET A 656 -8.65 14.55 -6.58
C MET A 656 -8.58 15.98 -7.12
N THR A 657 -7.41 16.61 -7.08
CA THR A 657 -7.18 17.93 -7.68
C THR A 657 -7.38 17.88 -9.21
N THR A 658 -6.83 16.85 -9.86
CA THR A 658 -7.04 16.61 -11.31
C THR A 658 -8.52 16.38 -11.63
N TYR A 659 -9.20 15.58 -10.83
CA TYR A 659 -10.63 15.29 -11.00
C TYR A 659 -11.47 16.56 -10.93
N LYS A 660 -11.26 17.41 -9.91
CA LYS A 660 -11.99 18.68 -9.76
C LYS A 660 -11.68 19.67 -10.89
N LEU A 661 -10.42 19.79 -11.28
CA LEU A 661 -10.02 20.65 -12.41
C LEU A 661 -10.77 20.26 -13.68
N VAL A 662 -10.88 18.97 -13.97
CA VAL A 662 -11.54 18.48 -15.20
C VAL A 662 -13.07 18.52 -15.07
N TRP A 663 -13.61 17.94 -13.99
CA TRP A 663 -15.07 17.80 -13.83
C TRP A 663 -15.75 19.12 -13.55
N ASP A 664 -15.24 19.89 -12.58
CA ASP A 664 -15.86 21.12 -12.14
C ASP A 664 -15.39 22.31 -12.97
N ASP A 665 -14.08 22.61 -12.97
CA ASP A 665 -13.61 23.85 -13.59
C ASP A 665 -13.71 23.81 -15.13
N PHE A 666 -13.21 22.73 -15.76
CA PHE A 666 -13.26 22.63 -17.22
C PHE A 666 -14.66 22.32 -17.73
N CYS A 667 -15.28 21.22 -17.28
CA CYS A 667 -16.55 20.78 -17.85
C CYS A 667 -17.76 21.59 -17.40
N ALA A 668 -17.84 21.99 -16.11
CA ALA A 668 -19.04 22.64 -15.60
C ALA A 668 -19.00 24.17 -15.72
N TRP A 669 -17.80 24.77 -15.82
CA TRP A 669 -17.66 26.22 -15.93
C TRP A 669 -17.10 26.67 -17.27
N TYR A 670 -15.88 26.27 -17.63
CA TYR A 670 -15.21 26.72 -18.83
C TYR A 670 -16.00 26.40 -20.11
N LEU A 671 -16.31 25.11 -20.31
CA LEU A 671 -17.04 24.66 -21.50
C LEU A 671 -18.42 25.34 -21.60
N GLU A 672 -19.13 25.50 -20.48
CA GLU A 672 -20.43 26.19 -20.49
C GLU A 672 -20.29 27.68 -20.85
N ALA A 673 -19.21 28.33 -20.39
CA ALA A 673 -18.97 29.74 -20.69
C ALA A 673 -18.68 30.01 -22.19
N ILE A 674 -18.00 29.05 -22.86
CA ILE A 674 -17.63 29.20 -24.28
C ILE A 674 -18.64 28.59 -25.25
N LYS A 675 -19.62 27.80 -24.81
CA LYS A 675 -20.62 27.18 -25.69
C LYS A 675 -21.21 28.24 -26.63
N PRO A 676 -21.34 27.93 -27.95
CA PRO A 676 -22.03 28.82 -28.87
C PRO A 676 -23.47 29.08 -28.47
N ASP A 677 -23.96 30.27 -28.75
CA ASP A 677 -25.38 30.61 -28.58
C ASP A 677 -26.25 29.89 -29.62
N PHE A 678 -27.53 29.68 -29.27
CA PHE A 678 -28.50 29.06 -30.16
C PHE A 678 -29.41 30.13 -30.75
N VAL A 679 -29.52 30.12 -32.06
CA VAL A 679 -30.47 30.96 -32.79
C VAL A 679 -31.35 30.04 -33.65
N ASP A 680 -32.66 30.20 -33.55
CA ASP A 680 -33.64 29.36 -34.25
C ASP A 680 -33.42 27.86 -34.15
N GLY A 681 -33.00 27.42 -32.97
CA GLY A 681 -32.74 26.00 -32.65
C GLY A 681 -31.46 25.44 -33.24
N LYS A 682 -30.57 26.25 -33.81
CA LYS A 682 -29.24 25.86 -34.31
C LYS A 682 -28.16 26.56 -33.50
N ALA A 683 -27.10 25.81 -33.19
CA ALA A 683 -25.91 26.38 -32.59
C ALA A 683 -25.19 27.27 -33.60
N LEU A 684 -24.75 28.44 -33.15
CA LEU A 684 -23.90 29.30 -33.97
C LEU A 684 -22.50 28.70 -34.07
N PRO A 685 -21.73 28.97 -35.14
CA PRO A 685 -20.31 28.59 -35.19
C PRO A 685 -19.51 29.24 -34.07
N ILE A 686 -18.53 28.52 -33.53
CA ILE A 686 -17.56 29.07 -32.57
C ILE A 686 -16.42 29.77 -33.32
N ASP A 687 -15.89 30.84 -32.76
CA ASP A 687 -14.71 31.47 -33.33
C ASP A 687 -13.47 30.57 -33.22
N LYS A 688 -12.61 30.62 -34.25
CA LYS A 688 -11.43 29.76 -34.35
C LYS A 688 -10.47 29.91 -33.16
N ALA A 689 -10.27 31.13 -32.67
CA ALA A 689 -9.34 31.39 -31.56
C ALA A 689 -9.79 30.69 -30.26
N THR A 690 -11.08 30.78 -29.95
CA THR A 690 -11.68 30.06 -28.80
C THR A 690 -11.58 28.55 -28.99
N PHE A 691 -11.87 28.04 -30.20
CA PHE A 691 -11.80 26.60 -30.49
C PHE A 691 -10.38 26.08 -30.32
N ASP A 692 -9.38 26.68 -30.96
CA ASP A 692 -7.98 26.25 -30.91
C ASP A 692 -7.44 26.27 -29.47
N THR A 693 -7.78 27.32 -28.70
CA THR A 693 -7.38 27.41 -27.29
C THR A 693 -8.04 26.31 -26.43
N THR A 694 -9.31 26.01 -26.73
CA THR A 694 -10.02 24.90 -26.03
C THR A 694 -9.38 23.54 -26.31
N ILE A 695 -8.96 23.32 -27.56
CA ILE A 695 -8.20 22.09 -27.91
C ILE A 695 -6.87 22.02 -27.12
N ASN A 696 -6.13 23.14 -27.03
CA ASN A 696 -4.87 23.19 -26.27
C ASN A 696 -5.09 22.91 -24.76
N PHE A 697 -6.16 23.45 -24.19
CA PHE A 697 -6.54 23.12 -22.80
C PHE A 697 -6.90 21.66 -22.64
N LEU A 698 -7.68 21.09 -23.56
CA LEU A 698 -8.02 19.66 -23.50
C LEU A 698 -6.76 18.78 -23.63
N GLU A 699 -5.84 19.09 -24.55
CA GLU A 699 -4.56 18.37 -24.66
C GLU A 699 -3.75 18.44 -23.37
N SER A 700 -3.70 19.61 -22.71
CA SER A 700 -3.03 19.76 -21.41
C SER A 700 -3.69 18.93 -20.32
N LEU A 701 -5.02 18.91 -20.27
CA LEU A 701 -5.78 18.10 -19.31
C LEU A 701 -5.59 16.60 -19.59
N LEU A 702 -5.57 16.16 -20.85
CA LEU A 702 -5.29 14.78 -21.21
C LEU A 702 -3.90 14.34 -20.73
N LYS A 703 -2.89 15.20 -20.86
CA LYS A 703 -1.54 14.94 -20.35
C LYS A 703 -1.53 14.79 -18.82
N ILE A 704 -2.23 15.68 -18.09
CA ILE A 704 -2.33 15.61 -16.63
C ILE A 704 -3.07 14.35 -16.17
N MET A 705 -4.10 13.93 -16.92
CA MET A 705 -4.90 12.73 -16.61
C MET A 705 -4.20 11.42 -17.00
N HIS A 706 -3.30 11.43 -17.98
CA HIS A 706 -2.73 10.22 -18.58
C HIS A 706 -2.10 9.25 -17.56
N PRO A 707 -1.34 9.68 -16.53
CA PRO A 707 -0.84 8.77 -15.53
C PRO A 707 -1.94 7.97 -14.81
N TRP A 708 -3.13 8.57 -14.63
CA TRP A 708 -4.27 7.97 -13.92
C TRP A 708 -5.15 7.12 -14.83
N MET A 709 -5.41 7.61 -16.05
CA MET A 709 -6.37 7.07 -17.02
C MET A 709 -5.73 6.97 -18.41
N PRO A 710 -4.76 6.05 -18.57
CA PRO A 710 -3.94 6.02 -19.78
C PRO A 710 -4.71 5.69 -21.06
N PHE A 711 -5.77 4.88 -20.96
CA PHE A 711 -6.45 4.39 -22.16
C PHE A 711 -7.38 5.43 -22.78
N ILE A 712 -8.26 6.04 -22.00
CA ILE A 712 -9.16 7.08 -22.54
C ILE A 712 -8.40 8.31 -23.01
N THR A 713 -7.31 8.66 -22.32
CA THR A 713 -6.51 9.82 -22.71
C THR A 713 -5.78 9.58 -24.01
N GLU A 714 -5.25 8.39 -24.25
CA GLU A 714 -4.65 8.01 -25.54
C GLU A 714 -5.68 7.98 -26.67
N GLU A 715 -6.87 7.40 -26.41
CA GLU A 715 -7.97 7.34 -27.35
C GLU A 715 -8.39 8.75 -27.80
N ILE A 716 -8.65 9.66 -26.87
CA ILE A 716 -9.02 11.03 -27.20
C ILE A 716 -7.87 11.78 -27.87
N TRP A 717 -6.61 11.57 -27.45
CA TRP A 717 -5.43 12.19 -28.01
C TRP A 717 -5.32 11.95 -29.52
N HIS A 718 -5.55 10.73 -29.97
CA HIS A 718 -5.51 10.37 -31.38
C HIS A 718 -6.78 10.77 -32.16
N LEU A 719 -7.92 10.88 -31.49
CA LEU A 719 -9.16 11.35 -32.13
C LEU A 719 -9.23 12.86 -32.30
N LEU A 720 -8.46 13.63 -31.54
CA LEU A 720 -8.46 15.11 -31.62
C LEU A 720 -7.87 15.64 -32.94
N LYS A 721 -6.85 14.99 -33.45
CA LYS A 721 -6.17 15.37 -34.71
C LYS A 721 -5.35 14.21 -35.27
N GLU A 722 -5.03 14.25 -36.54
CA GLU A 722 -4.10 13.32 -37.15
C GLU A 722 -2.73 13.46 -36.47
N ARG A 723 -2.12 12.30 -36.15
CA ARG A 723 -0.84 12.21 -35.44
C ARG A 723 0.11 11.26 -36.15
N GLY A 724 1.40 11.49 -35.99
CA GLY A 724 2.42 10.60 -36.50
C GLY A 724 2.41 9.25 -35.75
N GLU A 725 2.96 8.21 -36.36
CA GLU A 725 2.99 6.84 -35.84
C GLU A 725 3.62 6.73 -34.45
N LYS A 726 4.49 7.64 -34.08
CA LYS A 726 5.15 7.70 -32.76
C LYS A 726 4.66 8.85 -31.85
N ASP A 727 3.65 9.56 -32.25
CA ASP A 727 3.05 10.66 -31.48
C ASP A 727 2.06 10.11 -30.42
N CYS A 728 2.59 9.51 -29.40
CA CYS A 728 1.86 8.89 -28.29
C CYS A 728 1.91 9.78 -27.06
N ILE A 729 0.79 9.92 -26.35
CA ILE A 729 0.71 10.84 -25.20
C ILE A 729 1.70 10.49 -24.09
N ILE A 730 2.05 9.22 -23.91
CA ILE A 730 3.00 8.74 -22.88
C ILE A 730 4.42 9.29 -23.03
N VAL A 731 4.80 9.72 -24.24
CA VAL A 731 6.13 10.29 -24.55
C VAL A 731 6.08 11.79 -24.78
N THR A 732 4.92 12.43 -24.59
CA THR A 732 4.80 13.89 -24.68
C THR A 732 5.33 14.55 -23.42
N GLU A 733 5.68 15.83 -23.51
CA GLU A 733 6.14 16.60 -22.36
C GLU A 733 4.98 16.89 -21.39
N TRP A 734 5.27 16.80 -20.08
CA TRP A 734 4.39 17.25 -19.02
C TRP A 734 4.05 18.73 -19.19
N PRO A 735 2.81 19.19 -18.95
CA PRO A 735 2.46 20.59 -19.10
C PRO A 735 3.32 21.50 -18.22
N THR A 736 3.71 22.65 -18.76
CA THR A 736 4.47 23.67 -18.04
C THR A 736 3.54 24.71 -17.42
N LEU A 737 4.00 25.30 -16.31
CA LEU A 737 3.28 26.39 -15.63
C LEU A 737 3.40 27.70 -16.43
N SER A 738 2.34 28.50 -16.42
CA SER A 738 2.43 29.90 -16.85
C SER A 738 3.23 30.71 -15.84
N ALA A 739 4.12 31.58 -16.32
CA ALA A 739 4.94 32.42 -15.44
C ALA A 739 4.15 33.52 -14.70
N ASN A 740 2.94 33.85 -15.17
CA ASN A 740 2.15 34.99 -14.71
C ASN A 740 0.79 34.54 -14.17
N LEU A 741 0.74 34.07 -12.95
CA LEU A 741 -0.50 33.67 -12.26
C LEU A 741 -1.20 34.91 -11.69
N ASP A 742 -2.39 35.27 -12.19
CA ASP A 742 -3.22 36.34 -11.65
C ASP A 742 -4.21 35.85 -10.58
N LYS A 743 -3.72 35.82 -9.32
CA LYS A 743 -4.55 35.40 -8.17
C LYS A 743 -5.77 36.28 -7.91
N LYS A 744 -5.70 37.56 -8.29
CA LYS A 744 -6.84 38.50 -8.15
C LYS A 744 -7.96 38.09 -9.08
N GLN A 745 -7.62 37.80 -10.33
CA GLN A 745 -8.59 37.35 -11.32
C GLN A 745 -9.25 36.04 -10.94
N LEU A 746 -8.47 35.10 -10.40
CA LEU A 746 -9.03 33.84 -9.86
C LEU A 746 -10.06 34.12 -8.77
N ALA A 747 -9.73 34.97 -7.80
CA ALA A 747 -10.65 35.33 -6.72
C ALA A 747 -11.92 36.02 -7.22
N GLU A 748 -11.82 36.90 -8.22
CA GLU A 748 -12.97 37.56 -8.85
C GLU A 748 -13.89 36.57 -9.56
N PHE A 749 -13.31 35.53 -10.20
CA PHE A 749 -14.15 34.54 -10.85
C PHE A 749 -14.88 33.64 -9.86
N GLU A 750 -14.28 33.33 -8.68
CA GLU A 750 -14.98 32.57 -7.62
C GLU A 750 -16.23 33.34 -7.14
N VAL A 751 -16.16 34.66 -7.00
CA VAL A 751 -17.35 35.50 -6.72
C VAL A 751 -18.38 35.37 -7.84
N SER A 752 -17.93 35.38 -9.09
CA SER A 752 -18.80 35.19 -10.26
C SER A 752 -19.51 33.83 -10.26
N LYS A 753 -18.81 32.76 -9.87
CA LYS A 753 -19.41 31.40 -9.68
C LYS A 753 -20.48 31.41 -8.60
N GLU A 754 -20.22 32.06 -7.47
CA GLU A 754 -21.19 32.18 -6.37
C GLU A 754 -22.43 32.95 -6.88
N LEU A 755 -22.25 34.04 -7.62
CA LEU A 755 -23.35 34.84 -8.19
C LEU A 755 -24.21 34.00 -9.15
N VAL A 756 -23.60 33.33 -10.12
CA VAL A 756 -24.31 32.47 -11.08
C VAL A 756 -25.08 31.37 -10.33
N THR A 757 -24.49 30.76 -9.31
CA THR A 757 -25.11 29.73 -8.50
C THR A 757 -26.30 30.31 -7.73
N MET A 758 -26.15 31.48 -7.13
CA MET A 758 -27.24 32.14 -6.39
C MET A 758 -28.41 32.52 -7.33
N VAL A 759 -28.15 33.05 -8.50
CA VAL A 759 -29.20 33.35 -9.50
C VAL A 759 -29.95 32.07 -9.91
N ARG A 760 -29.25 30.95 -10.10
CA ARG A 760 -29.87 29.64 -10.39
C ARG A 760 -30.74 29.15 -9.22
N ASN A 761 -30.29 29.36 -7.99
CA ASN A 761 -31.06 29.02 -6.79
C ASN A 761 -32.33 29.91 -6.67
N VAL A 762 -32.21 31.20 -6.95
CA VAL A 762 -33.36 32.11 -6.96
C VAL A 762 -34.39 31.64 -7.99
N ARG A 763 -33.95 31.27 -9.19
CA ARG A 763 -34.87 30.72 -10.22
C ARG A 763 -35.60 29.48 -9.71
N ALA A 764 -34.88 28.54 -9.09
CA ALA A 764 -35.50 27.33 -8.54
C ALA A 764 -36.48 27.64 -7.40
N GLN A 765 -36.14 28.53 -6.49
CA GLN A 765 -36.99 28.92 -5.35
C GLN A 765 -38.25 29.68 -5.79
N LYS A 766 -38.11 30.53 -6.81
CA LYS A 766 -39.23 31.34 -7.36
C LYS A 766 -39.95 30.66 -8.54
N GLN A 767 -39.62 29.40 -8.84
CA GLN A 767 -40.18 28.60 -9.93
C GLN A 767 -40.10 29.28 -11.31
N LEU A 768 -39.07 30.10 -11.52
CA LEU A 768 -38.85 30.81 -12.76
C LEU A 768 -38.29 29.88 -13.84
N SER A 769 -38.76 30.06 -15.07
CA SER A 769 -38.25 29.28 -16.20
C SER A 769 -36.75 29.46 -16.38
N PRO A 770 -35.95 28.38 -16.60
CA PRO A 770 -34.55 28.56 -16.98
C PRO A 770 -34.32 29.36 -18.25
N LYS A 771 -35.34 29.49 -19.14
CA LYS A 771 -35.31 30.25 -20.40
C LYS A 771 -35.65 31.73 -20.21
N GLU A 772 -36.26 32.13 -19.11
CA GLU A 772 -36.56 33.52 -18.80
C GLU A 772 -35.27 34.30 -18.57
N LYS A 773 -35.09 35.42 -19.21
CA LYS A 773 -33.95 36.29 -19.02
C LYS A 773 -34.19 37.21 -17.84
N LEU A 774 -33.35 37.14 -16.81
CA LEU A 774 -33.41 38.03 -15.65
C LEU A 774 -32.44 39.19 -15.80
N GLU A 775 -32.71 40.29 -15.10
CA GLU A 775 -31.78 41.39 -14.94
C GLU A 775 -31.21 41.34 -13.51
N VAL A 776 -29.90 41.54 -13.37
CA VAL A 776 -29.22 41.55 -12.07
C VAL A 776 -28.47 42.85 -11.89
N PHE A 777 -28.55 43.40 -10.70
CA PHE A 777 -27.83 44.62 -10.31
C PHE A 777 -26.86 44.28 -9.14
N GLU A 778 -25.64 44.75 -9.28
CA GLU A 778 -24.65 44.75 -8.20
C GLU A 778 -24.59 46.12 -7.55
N LYS A 779 -24.70 46.18 -6.22
CA LYS A 779 -24.51 47.44 -5.46
C LYS A 779 -23.02 47.70 -5.31
N SER A 780 -22.46 48.47 -6.20
CA SER A 780 -21.03 48.79 -6.23
C SER A 780 -20.75 50.18 -6.74
N ASN A 781 -19.68 50.77 -6.24
CA ASN A 781 -19.17 52.06 -6.72
C ASN A 781 -18.18 51.92 -7.89
N THR A 782 -17.77 50.68 -8.20
CA THR A 782 -16.79 50.38 -9.25
C THR A 782 -17.34 49.32 -10.15
N ASN A 783 -17.31 49.56 -11.47
CA ASN A 783 -17.65 48.54 -12.46
C ASN A 783 -16.56 47.48 -12.54
N ARG A 784 -16.98 46.21 -12.41
CA ARG A 784 -16.10 45.02 -12.58
C ARG A 784 -16.47 44.35 -13.89
N SER A 785 -16.09 44.96 -14.99
CA SER A 785 -16.58 44.53 -16.30
C SER A 785 -15.93 43.27 -16.89
N TYR A 786 -14.89 42.72 -16.28
CA TYR A 786 -14.12 41.63 -16.89
C TYR A 786 -14.91 40.32 -17.05
N PHE A 787 -15.71 39.93 -16.03
CA PHE A 787 -16.50 38.70 -16.05
C PHE A 787 -18.01 38.91 -16.30
N ASP A 788 -18.47 40.13 -16.49
CA ASP A 788 -19.90 40.46 -16.68
C ASP A 788 -20.55 39.64 -17.80
N ASN A 789 -19.89 39.52 -18.93
CA ASN A 789 -20.41 38.78 -20.08
C ASN A 789 -20.48 37.26 -19.81
N VAL A 790 -19.59 36.75 -18.98
CA VAL A 790 -19.63 35.35 -18.52
C VAL A 790 -20.80 35.13 -17.57
N ILE A 791 -21.01 36.05 -16.63
CA ILE A 791 -22.15 36.02 -15.70
C ILE A 791 -23.46 36.07 -16.45
N ILE A 792 -23.60 37.06 -17.40
CA ILE A 792 -24.77 37.19 -18.26
C ILE A 792 -25.09 35.87 -18.96
N LYS A 793 -24.11 35.27 -19.57
CA LYS A 793 -24.25 34.01 -20.29
C LYS A 793 -24.65 32.86 -19.39
N LEU A 794 -23.87 32.61 -18.32
CA LEU A 794 -24.01 31.41 -17.46
C LEU A 794 -25.27 31.48 -16.58
N ALA A 795 -25.72 32.68 -16.20
CA ALA A 795 -26.93 32.89 -15.42
C ALA A 795 -28.15 33.16 -16.29
N ASN A 796 -28.01 33.18 -17.64
CA ASN A 796 -29.06 33.51 -18.61
C ASN A 796 -29.73 34.86 -18.28
N LEU A 797 -28.93 35.93 -18.23
CA LEU A 797 -29.40 37.28 -17.92
C LEU A 797 -29.69 38.08 -19.22
N SER A 798 -30.56 39.03 -19.11
CA SER A 798 -30.75 40.10 -20.13
C SER A 798 -29.69 41.19 -19.98
N ALA A 799 -29.32 41.50 -18.73
CA ALA A 799 -28.31 42.50 -18.42
C ALA A 799 -27.72 42.21 -17.00
N PHE A 800 -26.48 42.65 -16.79
CA PHE A 800 -25.83 42.73 -15.49
C PHE A 800 -25.35 44.16 -15.29
N ASN A 801 -25.92 44.86 -14.32
CA ASN A 801 -25.78 46.28 -14.14
C ASN A 801 -25.18 46.63 -12.76
N TYR A 802 -24.69 47.84 -12.60
CA TYR A 802 -24.14 48.37 -11.36
C TYR A 802 -25.01 49.52 -10.85
N THR A 803 -25.28 49.53 -9.56
CA THR A 803 -26.07 50.58 -8.91
C THR A 803 -25.40 51.04 -7.62
N LYS A 804 -25.61 52.32 -7.27
CA LYS A 804 -25.19 52.88 -5.98
C LYS A 804 -26.31 52.77 -4.94
N GLU A 805 -27.54 52.67 -5.41
CA GLU A 805 -28.75 52.75 -4.57
C GLU A 805 -29.43 51.36 -4.56
N LYS A 806 -30.19 51.13 -3.50
CA LYS A 806 -31.08 50.00 -3.38
C LYS A 806 -32.16 50.06 -4.45
N ILE A 807 -32.51 48.92 -5.04
CA ILE A 807 -33.62 48.79 -5.98
C ILE A 807 -34.84 48.34 -5.22
N GLU A 808 -35.83 49.26 -5.06
CA GLU A 808 -37.08 48.97 -4.39
C GLU A 808 -37.91 47.89 -5.11
N GLY A 809 -38.50 46.96 -4.37
CA GLY A 809 -39.31 45.87 -4.90
C GLY A 809 -38.52 44.76 -5.60
N ALA A 810 -37.19 44.79 -5.59
CA ALA A 810 -36.37 43.73 -6.13
C ALA A 810 -36.06 42.68 -5.07
N PHE A 811 -35.95 41.43 -5.49
CA PHE A 811 -35.38 40.40 -4.63
C PHE A 811 -33.89 40.68 -4.40
N SER A 812 -33.46 40.75 -3.13
CA SER A 812 -32.08 41.05 -2.78
C SER A 812 -31.43 39.85 -2.12
N PHE A 813 -30.14 39.68 -2.39
CA PHE A 813 -29.29 38.70 -1.75
C PHE A 813 -27.85 39.23 -1.65
N GLN A 814 -27.04 38.58 -0.83
CA GLN A 814 -25.70 39.03 -0.58
C GLN A 814 -24.70 37.91 -0.87
N ILE A 815 -23.58 38.29 -1.47
CA ILE A 815 -22.41 37.43 -1.66
C ILE A 815 -21.22 38.16 -1.02
N GLN A 816 -20.61 37.56 -0.06
CA GLN A 816 -19.60 38.17 0.81
C GLN A 816 -20.15 39.47 1.42
N THR A 817 -19.59 40.62 1.06
CA THR A 817 -20.04 41.96 1.51
C THR A 817 -20.82 42.73 0.46
N THR A 818 -21.02 42.14 -0.73
CA THR A 818 -21.69 42.82 -1.86
C THR A 818 -23.15 42.42 -1.95
N GLU A 819 -24.01 43.42 -2.14
CA GLU A 819 -25.47 43.27 -2.25
C GLU A 819 -25.87 43.22 -3.70
N PHE A 820 -26.77 42.28 -4.04
CA PHE A 820 -27.28 42.11 -5.43
C PHE A 820 -28.81 42.18 -5.43
N TYR A 821 -29.39 42.69 -6.53
CA TYR A 821 -30.82 42.82 -6.70
C TYR A 821 -31.28 42.17 -7.99
N ILE A 822 -32.42 41.48 -7.94
CA ILE A 822 -33.13 40.94 -9.11
C ILE A 822 -34.54 41.51 -9.10
N PRO A 823 -34.90 42.45 -10.03
CA PRO A 823 -36.26 42.90 -10.22
C PRO A 823 -37.10 41.71 -10.70
N LEU A 824 -38.07 41.27 -9.90
CA LEU A 824 -39.01 40.22 -10.27
C LEU A 824 -40.34 40.84 -10.62
N SER A 825 -40.86 40.56 -11.81
CA SER A 825 -42.23 40.96 -12.17
C SER A 825 -43.23 40.23 -11.29
N SER A 826 -44.01 40.96 -10.52
CA SER A 826 -45.01 40.62 -9.53
C SER A 826 -45.69 39.24 -9.63
N ASN A 827 -45.38 38.37 -8.70
CA ASN A 827 -46.22 37.32 -8.10
C ASN A 827 -45.46 36.64 -6.95
N ILE A 828 -45.09 37.44 -5.91
CA ILE A 828 -44.46 36.88 -4.73
C ILE A 828 -45.53 36.75 -3.63
N ASN A 829 -45.74 35.57 -3.06
CA ASN A 829 -46.49 35.40 -1.87
C ASN A 829 -45.70 35.99 -0.66
N VAL A 830 -46.07 37.22 -0.28
CA VAL A 830 -45.35 38.00 0.73
C VAL A 830 -45.28 37.28 2.10
N GLU A 831 -46.27 36.48 2.45
CA GLU A 831 -46.32 35.73 3.68
C GLU A 831 -45.28 34.60 3.75
N GLU A 832 -45.20 33.80 2.70
CA GLU A 832 -44.20 32.73 2.58
C GLU A 832 -42.75 33.28 2.55
N GLU A 833 -42.55 34.43 1.89
CA GLU A 833 -41.24 35.07 1.85
C GLU A 833 -40.82 35.63 3.22
N LYS A 834 -41.77 36.20 3.98
CA LYS A 834 -41.50 36.60 5.39
C LYS A 834 -41.10 35.44 6.26
N GLU A 835 -41.79 34.31 6.19
CA GLU A 835 -41.44 33.11 6.97
C GLU A 835 -40.06 32.58 6.60
N ARG A 836 -39.72 32.60 5.32
CA ARG A 836 -38.41 32.17 4.85
C ARG A 836 -37.29 33.07 5.37
N LEU A 837 -37.46 34.39 5.24
CA LEU A 837 -36.46 35.34 5.72
C LEU A 837 -36.27 35.30 7.25
N VAL A 838 -37.32 35.06 8.01
CA VAL A 838 -37.22 34.87 9.45
C VAL A 838 -36.39 33.62 9.80
N LYS A 839 -36.63 32.50 9.15
CA LYS A 839 -35.85 31.25 9.36
C LYS A 839 -34.40 31.45 9.00
N GLU A 840 -34.12 32.11 7.87
CA GLU A 840 -32.77 32.40 7.42
C GLU A 840 -32.02 33.36 8.34
N LEU A 841 -32.72 34.34 8.89
CA LEU A 841 -32.21 35.28 9.90
C LEU A 841 -31.85 34.56 11.21
N GLU A 842 -32.71 33.70 11.69
CA GLU A 842 -32.47 32.90 12.89
C GLU A 842 -31.23 31.97 12.72
N TYR A 843 -31.12 31.31 11.57
CA TYR A 843 -29.97 30.48 11.21
C TYR A 843 -28.66 31.29 11.25
N ASN A 844 -28.62 32.45 10.57
CA ASN A 844 -27.42 33.29 10.51
C ASN A 844 -27.08 33.92 11.87
N LYS A 845 -28.04 34.25 12.69
CA LYS A 845 -27.82 34.68 14.10
C LYS A 845 -27.22 33.53 14.95
N GLY A 846 -27.69 32.30 14.77
CA GLY A 846 -27.11 31.10 15.37
C GLY A 846 -25.67 30.83 14.90
N PHE A 847 -25.43 30.97 13.60
CA PHE A 847 -24.09 30.81 13.02
C PHE A 847 -23.11 31.88 13.52
N LEU A 848 -23.48 33.14 13.51
CA LEU A 848 -22.69 34.25 14.06
C LEU A 848 -22.34 33.99 15.52
N LYS A 849 -23.31 33.59 16.34
CA LYS A 849 -23.05 33.24 17.73
C LYS A 849 -21.99 32.16 17.88
N SER A 850 -22.01 31.12 17.07
CA SER A 850 -21.03 30.05 17.10
C SER A 850 -19.62 30.51 16.71
N VAL A 851 -19.50 31.39 15.68
CA VAL A 851 -18.24 31.97 15.22
C VAL A 851 -17.69 32.94 16.29
N SER A 852 -18.53 33.81 16.86
CA SER A 852 -18.12 34.74 17.91
C SER A 852 -17.67 34.03 19.20
N ILE A 853 -18.31 32.92 19.60
CA ILE A 853 -17.85 32.07 20.71
C ILE A 853 -16.47 31.52 20.44
N LYS A 854 -16.21 31.11 19.20
CA LYS A 854 -14.92 30.59 18.80
C LYS A 854 -13.83 31.66 18.78
N LEU A 855 -14.17 32.86 18.31
CA LEU A 855 -13.26 34.01 18.28
C LEU A 855 -13.02 34.64 19.64
N SER A 856 -13.97 34.48 20.58
CA SER A 856 -13.80 34.90 21.99
C SER A 856 -13.01 33.90 22.83
N ASN A 857 -12.67 32.73 22.30
CA ASN A 857 -11.86 31.76 23.02
C ASN A 857 -10.37 32.15 22.90
N GLU A 858 -9.80 32.72 23.95
CA GLU A 858 -8.42 33.19 24.01
C GLU A 858 -7.41 32.09 23.65
N LYS A 859 -7.67 30.84 24.04
CA LYS A 859 -6.80 29.70 23.68
C LYS A 859 -6.83 29.39 22.19
N PHE A 860 -7.98 29.52 21.56
CA PHE A 860 -8.10 29.35 20.11
C PHE A 860 -7.36 30.47 19.37
N VAL A 861 -7.62 31.72 19.74
CA VAL A 861 -7.00 32.91 19.09
C VAL A 861 -5.48 32.90 19.23
N ALA A 862 -4.96 32.50 20.40
CA ALA A 862 -3.51 32.45 20.67
C ALA A 862 -2.78 31.31 19.93
N ASN A 863 -3.45 30.19 19.63
CA ASN A 863 -2.83 29.00 19.05
C ASN A 863 -3.22 28.73 17.59
N ALA A 864 -4.19 29.46 17.04
CA ALA A 864 -4.62 29.29 15.65
C ALA A 864 -3.58 29.88 14.68
N LYS A 865 -3.35 29.19 13.56
CA LYS A 865 -2.54 29.76 12.48
C LYS A 865 -3.19 31.05 11.96
N PRO A 866 -2.39 32.08 11.54
CA PRO A 866 -2.92 33.35 11.06
C PRO A 866 -3.98 33.21 9.94
N GLU A 867 -3.78 32.25 9.04
CA GLU A 867 -4.73 31.94 7.97
C GLU A 867 -6.09 31.44 8.47
N VAL A 868 -6.08 30.61 9.51
CA VAL A 868 -7.32 30.07 10.13
C VAL A 868 -8.07 31.16 10.87
N LEU A 869 -7.36 32.05 11.55
CA LEU A 869 -7.94 33.19 12.25
C LEU A 869 -8.55 34.19 11.25
N ALA A 870 -7.87 34.46 10.14
CA ALA A 870 -8.37 35.32 9.05
C ALA A 870 -9.68 34.76 8.45
N ILE A 871 -9.77 33.44 8.27
CA ILE A 871 -11.00 32.79 7.77
C ILE A 871 -12.16 32.95 8.76
N GLU A 872 -11.93 32.78 10.07
CA GLU A 872 -12.98 32.91 11.07
C GLU A 872 -13.43 34.38 11.23
N LEU A 873 -12.53 35.36 11.17
CA LEU A 873 -12.85 36.79 11.15
C LEU A 873 -13.65 37.17 9.88
N LYS A 874 -13.31 36.59 8.74
CA LYS A 874 -14.08 36.78 7.51
C LYS A 874 -15.50 36.22 7.65
N LYS A 875 -15.68 35.02 8.21
CA LYS A 875 -16.98 34.41 8.47
C LYS A 875 -17.86 35.28 9.39
N GLU A 876 -17.26 35.91 10.41
CA GLU A 876 -17.97 36.82 11.29
C GLU A 876 -18.45 38.05 10.55
N SER A 877 -17.59 38.71 9.76
CA SER A 877 -17.94 39.87 8.96
C SER A 877 -19.04 39.56 7.93
N ASP A 878 -18.91 38.43 7.21
CA ASP A 878 -19.89 37.97 6.23
C ASP A 878 -21.25 37.68 6.87
N ALA A 879 -21.27 37.06 8.08
CA ALA A 879 -22.49 36.76 8.82
C ALA A 879 -23.17 38.03 9.32
N LEU A 880 -22.44 39.02 9.85
CA LEU A 880 -22.96 40.29 10.30
C LEU A 880 -23.60 41.06 9.13
N SER A 881 -22.94 41.13 7.99
CA SER A 881 -23.45 41.80 6.81
C SER A 881 -24.71 41.12 6.27
N LYS A 882 -24.76 39.78 6.32
CA LYS A 882 -25.92 38.99 5.87
C LYS A 882 -27.13 39.19 6.81
N ILE A 883 -26.93 39.24 8.13
CA ILE A 883 -27.97 39.51 9.13
C ILE A 883 -28.58 40.91 8.89
N ALA A 884 -27.74 41.93 8.69
CA ALA A 884 -28.19 43.27 8.44
C ALA A 884 -29.06 43.36 7.16
N SER A 885 -28.66 42.70 6.08
CA SER A 885 -29.44 42.64 4.85
C SER A 885 -30.77 41.91 5.02
N LEU A 886 -30.81 40.78 5.79
CA LEU A 886 -32.05 40.05 6.03
C LEU A 886 -33.04 40.85 6.91
N GLU A 887 -32.56 41.59 7.90
CA GLU A 887 -33.38 42.48 8.74
C GLU A 887 -33.95 43.62 7.91
N GLU A 888 -33.18 44.21 7.00
CA GLU A 888 -33.66 45.24 6.10
C GLU A 888 -34.71 44.72 5.09
N GLN A 889 -34.51 43.50 4.56
CA GLN A 889 -35.48 42.81 3.69
C GLN A 889 -36.79 42.56 4.42
N LEU A 890 -36.75 42.10 5.68
CA LEU A 890 -37.95 41.90 6.52
C LEU A 890 -38.71 43.22 6.77
N MET A 891 -37.96 44.33 7.01
CA MET A 891 -38.57 45.64 7.17
C MET A 891 -39.22 46.12 5.87
N SER A 892 -38.67 45.79 4.71
CA SER A 892 -39.26 46.21 3.41
C SER A 892 -40.50 45.41 3.03
N LEU A 893 -40.76 44.29 3.62
CA LEU A 893 -41.95 43.42 3.46
C LEU A 893 -43.01 43.65 4.50
N SER A 894 -42.73 44.44 5.57
CA SER A 894 -43.67 44.80 6.60
C SER A 894 -44.39 46.07 6.21
#